data_3db6732b35b012eab182ff956bb073c4
#
_entry.id   3db6732b35b012eab182ff956bb073c4
#
_cell.length_a   1.000
_cell.length_b   1.000
_cell.length_c   1.000
_cell.angle_alpha   90.00
_cell.angle_beta   90.00
_cell.angle_gamma   90.00
#
_symmetry.space_group_name_H-M   'P 1'
#
loop_
_entity.id
_entity.type
_entity.pdbx_description
1 polymer ?
#
loop_
_entity_poly.entity_id
_entity_poly.type
_entity_poly.pdbx_seq_one_letter_code
_entity_poly.pdbx_strand_id
1 'polypeptide(L)'
;MNKYTVTGMSCAACQARVEKAVQKVPGVKSCSVSLLTNSLAVEGEASEAALKEAVEKAGYGFVSGAEGEKSREEEALKDTETPKLKKRFLYSLLFLAVLMTLSMGPMLFSITLPKVLTYPGMLALTEMLLAIVVMLINKKFFTSGYSSLFQLSPNMDTLVALGSSASFLYSLGVLYMVILYLGQGNQEMAKQIGHHLYFETAAMIPTLITLGKMLESISKGKTTNALKGLMNLSPKTAVLLQNGEEKTVPIETVSVGDSFVVRPGEQIPVDGVILSGKTAVDESALTGESIPVDKEEGDSVSAATLNRSGYITAKATRVGKDTSLSQIIEMVSNAAATKAPIARIADRIAGVFVPFVMGVALLTFVVVLGSGAEFSAALSRAVAVLVISCPCALGLATPVAIMVGNGVGAKNGILFKTAASLEEAGKVEIIALDKTGTITNGTPVLTNVIPVEEEKREELLRLAVSIEKNSEHPLAKAIQSYGEEKGIVPYPVEEFQALTGHGVSALYQGEKLLACSEGYLRKEFTVEDAFLEKVHPLSKEGKTNLFFLKEGKLLGAIAVADTLKEDAKEGIRELKAQGIFTVMLTGDQKNTADAIAKEAGVDAVIAEVLPDGKEAVIRELQSFGKVAMVGDGINDAVALTRADLGIAIGAGTDVAIDAADLVLMKSRVLDIPKSIRLSRATIRNIHENLFWAFFYNVICIPLAAGFYSAVFHWNFEMNPMVGALAMSLSSVTVCLNALRLNLFSMSHAESDKRKGISEEDRQKLIEKLREKKEEEKRMEKKMTIKGMMCGHCEATVKKALEAISGVDHAEVSHESGTAVVYLKSAVSDAELKEAVEKADYEVTGISG
;
A
#
# COMPACT_ATOMS: atom_id res chain seq x y z
N MET A 1 2.29 12.75 10.10
CA MET A 1 1.56 13.45 9.03
C MET A 1 0.25 13.98 9.58
N ASN A 2 0.03 15.30 9.62
CA ASN A 2 -1.20 15.89 10.17
C ASN A 2 -2.29 15.96 9.09
N LYS A 3 -3.52 15.61 9.45
CA LYS A 3 -4.68 15.64 8.54
C LYS A 3 -5.66 16.74 8.94
N TYR A 4 -6.18 17.44 7.92
CA TYR A 4 -7.18 18.50 8.07
C TYR A 4 -8.28 18.31 7.02
N THR A 5 -9.47 18.83 7.26
CA THR A 5 -10.57 18.76 6.29
C THR A 5 -10.63 20.06 5.49
N VAL A 6 -10.67 19.96 4.15
CA VAL A 6 -10.81 21.11 3.24
C VAL A 6 -12.13 20.99 2.50
N THR A 7 -12.99 22.00 2.65
CA THR A 7 -14.33 22.00 2.05
C THR A 7 -14.41 22.94 0.84
N GLY A 8 -15.30 22.63 -0.10
CA GLY A 8 -15.57 23.49 -1.26
C GLY A 8 -14.79 23.14 -2.52
N MET A 9 -13.89 22.16 -2.48
CA MET A 9 -13.18 21.66 -3.66
C MET A 9 -14.14 20.85 -4.57
N SER A 10 -14.05 21.06 -5.87
CA SER A 10 -14.95 20.42 -6.85
C SER A 10 -14.23 19.75 -8.02
N CYS A 11 -12.92 19.93 -8.18
CA CYS A 11 -12.15 19.40 -9.30
C CYS A 11 -10.65 19.33 -8.99
N ALA A 12 -9.89 18.62 -9.85
CA ALA A 12 -8.45 18.49 -9.72
C ALA A 12 -7.69 19.85 -9.72
N ALA A 13 -8.16 20.83 -10.48
CA ALA A 13 -7.58 22.16 -10.47
C ALA A 13 -7.75 22.88 -9.13
N CYS A 14 -8.89 22.67 -8.44
CA CYS A 14 -9.13 23.18 -7.09
C CYS A 14 -8.13 22.57 -6.09
N GLN A 15 -7.93 21.26 -6.18
CA GLN A 15 -7.01 20.48 -5.38
C GLN A 15 -5.56 20.99 -5.56
N ALA A 16 -5.08 21.10 -6.80
CA ALA A 16 -3.74 21.59 -7.12
C ALA A 16 -3.52 23.03 -6.60
N ARG A 17 -4.58 23.84 -6.58
CA ARG A 17 -4.53 25.22 -6.06
C ARG A 17 -4.34 25.24 -4.54
N VAL A 18 -5.08 24.43 -3.80
CA VAL A 18 -4.92 24.31 -2.33
C VAL A 18 -3.52 23.82 -2.02
N GLU A 19 -3.02 22.79 -2.71
CA GLU A 19 -1.65 22.28 -2.53
C GLU A 19 -0.60 23.36 -2.76
N LYS A 20 -0.71 24.10 -3.87
CA LYS A 20 0.22 25.20 -4.18
C LYS A 20 0.18 26.33 -3.13
N ALA A 21 -0.98 26.59 -2.53
CA ALA A 21 -1.12 27.59 -1.48
C ALA A 21 -0.48 27.10 -0.17
N VAL A 22 -0.75 25.87 0.22
CA VAL A 22 -0.25 25.24 1.46
C VAL A 22 1.27 25.00 1.37
N GLN A 23 1.78 24.59 0.21
CA GLN A 23 3.21 24.34 0.00
C GLN A 23 4.09 25.60 0.18
N LYS A 24 3.49 26.78 0.10
CA LYS A 24 4.18 28.06 0.35
C LYS A 24 4.24 28.45 1.82
N VAL A 25 3.55 27.73 2.70
CA VAL A 25 3.52 28.02 4.12
C VAL A 25 4.85 27.59 4.75
N PRO A 26 5.52 28.47 5.52
CA PRO A 26 6.76 28.12 6.21
C PRO A 26 6.56 26.92 7.15
N GLY A 27 7.48 25.96 7.13
CA GLY A 27 7.42 24.74 7.95
C GLY A 27 6.72 23.55 7.28
N VAL A 28 6.13 23.69 6.09
CA VAL A 28 5.59 22.59 5.30
C VAL A 28 6.72 21.93 4.50
N LYS A 29 7.00 20.66 4.79
CA LYS A 29 7.94 19.82 4.02
C LYS A 29 7.26 19.22 2.79
N SER A 30 6.10 18.62 2.99
CA SER A 30 5.27 18.13 1.91
C SER A 30 3.78 18.29 2.26
N CYS A 31 2.95 18.41 1.23
CA CYS A 31 1.49 18.39 1.43
C CYS A 31 0.81 17.64 0.29
N SER A 32 -0.31 17.01 0.62
CA SER A 32 -1.17 16.32 -0.33
C SER A 32 -2.63 16.61 -0.02
N VAL A 33 -3.40 16.93 -1.03
CA VAL A 33 -4.85 17.18 -0.91
C VAL A 33 -5.59 16.06 -1.63
N SER A 34 -6.61 15.51 -1.00
CA SER A 34 -7.48 14.50 -1.60
C SER A 34 -8.87 15.08 -1.86
N LEU A 35 -9.25 15.12 -3.13
CA LEU A 35 -10.60 15.51 -3.53
C LEU A 35 -11.65 14.47 -3.11
N LEU A 36 -11.22 13.22 -2.94
CA LEU A 36 -12.11 12.10 -2.65
C LEU A 36 -12.53 12.07 -1.19
N THR A 37 -11.58 12.30 -0.29
CA THR A 37 -11.79 12.35 1.16
C THR A 37 -11.97 13.78 1.70
N ASN A 38 -11.88 14.81 0.84
CA ASN A 38 -11.88 16.22 1.23
C ASN A 38 -10.81 16.53 2.29
N SER A 39 -9.69 15.83 2.28
CA SER A 39 -8.62 15.94 3.26
C SER A 39 -7.40 16.66 2.70
N LEU A 40 -6.70 17.37 3.58
CA LEU A 40 -5.37 17.93 3.40
C LEU A 40 -4.44 17.23 4.38
N ALA A 41 -3.46 16.52 3.86
CA ALA A 41 -2.41 15.90 4.63
C ALA A 41 -1.15 16.77 4.52
N VAL A 42 -0.53 17.12 5.65
CA VAL A 42 0.64 18.00 5.73
C VAL A 42 1.73 17.31 6.53
N GLU A 43 2.93 17.33 6.00
CA GLU A 43 4.14 16.90 6.66
C GLU A 43 5.00 18.12 6.97
N GLY A 44 5.46 18.27 8.21
CA GLY A 44 6.24 19.40 8.67
C GLY A 44 5.69 20.00 9.96
N GLU A 45 6.28 21.12 10.38
CA GLU A 45 5.97 21.82 11.64
C GLU A 45 5.19 23.14 11.43
N ALA A 46 4.41 23.24 10.36
CA ALA A 46 3.61 24.42 10.05
C ALA A 46 2.48 24.60 11.07
N SER A 47 2.23 25.84 11.51
CA SER A 47 1.14 26.14 12.43
C SER A 47 -0.22 25.99 11.74
N GLU A 48 -1.20 25.47 12.45
CA GLU A 48 -2.57 25.28 11.95
C GLU A 48 -3.22 26.59 11.48
N ALA A 49 -2.95 27.69 12.18
CA ALA A 49 -3.45 29.01 11.81
C ALA A 49 -2.92 29.47 10.44
N ALA A 50 -1.64 29.21 10.14
CA ALA A 50 -1.05 29.56 8.85
C ALA A 50 -1.59 28.66 7.71
N LEU A 51 -1.83 27.39 7.98
CA LEU A 51 -2.47 26.47 7.03
C LEU A 51 -3.90 26.90 6.71
N LYS A 52 -4.67 27.24 7.75
CA LYS A 52 -6.05 27.76 7.62
C LYS A 52 -6.07 29.02 6.76
N GLU A 53 -5.22 30.00 7.08
CA GLU A 53 -5.13 31.25 6.31
C GLU A 53 -4.79 30.99 4.83
N ALA A 54 -3.85 30.07 4.56
CA ALA A 54 -3.47 29.72 3.19
C ALA A 54 -4.61 29.10 2.40
N VAL A 55 -5.37 28.16 3.03
CA VAL A 55 -6.52 27.50 2.40
C VAL A 55 -7.68 28.49 2.19
N GLU A 56 -7.98 29.33 3.15
CA GLU A 56 -9.04 30.35 3.04
C GLU A 56 -8.69 31.42 2.00
N LYS A 57 -7.45 31.87 1.93
CA LYS A 57 -6.98 32.77 0.86
C LYS A 57 -7.07 32.13 -0.52
N ALA A 58 -6.91 30.81 -0.62
CA ALA A 58 -7.14 30.07 -1.84
C ALA A 58 -8.63 29.96 -2.22
N GLY A 59 -9.56 30.38 -1.35
CA GLY A 59 -11.00 30.40 -1.59
C GLY A 59 -11.73 29.13 -1.15
N TYR A 60 -11.15 28.34 -0.22
CA TYR A 60 -11.71 27.09 0.29
C TYR A 60 -11.89 27.12 1.80
N GLY A 61 -12.80 26.29 2.32
CA GLY A 61 -13.01 26.19 3.76
C GLY A 61 -12.00 25.24 4.40
N PHE A 62 -11.56 25.58 5.61
CA PHE A 62 -10.66 24.77 6.42
C PHE A 62 -11.31 24.39 7.75
N VAL A 63 -11.21 23.12 8.13
CA VAL A 63 -11.73 22.61 9.42
C VAL A 63 -10.58 21.92 10.16
N SER A 64 -10.35 22.35 11.40
CA SER A 64 -9.29 21.87 12.29
C SER A 64 -9.45 20.41 12.67
N GLY A 65 -8.32 19.70 12.88
CA GLY A 65 -8.30 18.27 13.25
C GLY A 65 -8.44 17.97 14.76
N ALA A 66 -8.45 18.97 15.64
CA ALA A 66 -8.14 18.80 17.08
C ALA A 66 -9.28 18.29 17.98
N GLU A 67 -10.53 18.20 17.53
CA GLU A 67 -11.63 17.75 18.38
C GLU A 67 -12.48 16.65 17.73
N GLY A 68 -12.46 15.42 18.27
CA GLY A 68 -13.38 14.34 17.94
C GLY A 68 -13.10 13.61 16.60
N GLU A 69 -11.87 13.12 16.37
CA GLU A 69 -11.45 12.53 15.10
C GLU A 69 -12.33 11.37 14.60
N LYS A 70 -12.76 10.45 15.44
CA LYS A 70 -13.60 9.30 15.01
C LYS A 70 -15.00 9.72 14.51
N SER A 71 -15.67 10.64 15.17
CA SER A 71 -17.00 11.11 14.74
C SER A 71 -16.94 11.94 13.46
N ARG A 72 -15.78 12.55 13.17
CA ARG A 72 -15.56 13.39 11.98
C ARG A 72 -15.07 12.62 10.77
N GLU A 73 -14.28 11.56 10.95
CA GLU A 73 -13.96 10.63 9.85
C GLU A 73 -15.23 9.94 9.35
N GLU A 74 -16.12 9.52 10.25
CA GLU A 74 -17.44 9.05 9.87
C GLU A 74 -18.28 10.14 9.17
N GLU A 75 -18.24 11.39 9.65
CA GLU A 75 -18.93 12.52 9.01
C GLU A 75 -18.30 12.92 7.66
N ALA A 76 -16.97 12.90 7.53
CA ALA A 76 -16.27 13.18 6.28
C ALA A 76 -16.57 12.14 5.19
N LEU A 77 -16.83 10.90 5.59
CA LEU A 77 -17.25 9.82 4.69
C LEU A 77 -18.76 9.80 4.44
N LYS A 78 -19.58 10.52 5.21
CA LYS A 78 -21.02 10.67 4.93
C LYS A 78 -21.20 11.44 3.62
N ASP A 79 -21.93 10.85 2.70
CA ASP A 79 -22.30 11.48 1.44
C ASP A 79 -23.32 12.60 1.69
N THR A 80 -22.81 13.79 2.00
CA THR A 80 -23.64 15.00 2.18
C THR A 80 -23.84 15.80 0.90
N GLU A 81 -23.06 15.50 -0.15
CA GLU A 81 -23.10 16.22 -1.42
C GLU A 81 -24.15 15.65 -2.38
N THR A 82 -24.26 14.33 -2.49
CA THR A 82 -25.24 13.69 -3.41
C THR A 82 -26.68 14.14 -3.14
N PRO A 83 -27.20 14.21 -1.92
CA PRO A 83 -28.56 14.71 -1.66
C PRO A 83 -28.76 16.17 -2.09
N LYS A 84 -27.74 17.02 -1.90
CA LYS A 84 -27.76 18.42 -2.31
C LYS A 84 -27.77 18.56 -3.84
N LEU A 85 -26.90 17.80 -4.52
CA LEU A 85 -26.81 17.77 -5.98
C LEU A 85 -28.10 17.20 -6.60
N LYS A 86 -28.68 16.15 -6.02
CA LYS A 86 -29.94 15.55 -6.45
C LYS A 86 -31.09 16.56 -6.38
N LYS A 87 -31.21 17.31 -5.28
CA LYS A 87 -32.22 18.38 -5.17
C LYS A 87 -31.99 19.47 -6.21
N ARG A 88 -30.75 19.96 -6.35
CA ARG A 88 -30.40 20.98 -7.36
C ARG A 88 -30.75 20.52 -8.77
N PHE A 89 -30.34 19.29 -9.11
CA PHE A 89 -30.63 18.70 -10.42
C PHE A 89 -32.15 18.61 -10.67
N LEU A 90 -32.90 18.10 -9.71
CA LEU A 90 -34.36 17.94 -9.86
C LEU A 90 -35.07 19.27 -10.09
N TYR A 91 -34.73 20.32 -9.33
CA TYR A 91 -35.29 21.66 -9.53
C TYR A 91 -34.86 22.25 -10.88
N SER A 92 -33.56 22.15 -11.22
CA SER A 92 -33.08 22.62 -12.51
C SER A 92 -33.76 21.90 -13.68
N LEU A 93 -33.94 20.58 -13.57
CA LEU A 93 -34.62 19.77 -14.58
C LEU A 93 -36.07 20.14 -14.76
N LEU A 94 -36.80 20.45 -13.67
CA LEU A 94 -38.19 20.90 -13.74
C LEU A 94 -38.33 22.18 -14.56
N PHE A 95 -37.55 23.23 -14.23
CA PHE A 95 -37.57 24.48 -14.94
C PHE A 95 -37.04 24.37 -16.36
N LEU A 96 -36.02 23.56 -16.59
CA LEU A 96 -35.48 23.28 -17.93
C LEU A 96 -36.50 22.55 -18.81
N ALA A 97 -37.22 21.56 -18.26
CA ALA A 97 -38.27 20.87 -19.03
C ALA A 97 -39.38 21.81 -19.49
N VAL A 98 -39.80 22.74 -18.62
CA VAL A 98 -40.75 23.79 -19.02
C VAL A 98 -40.15 24.66 -20.10
N LEU A 99 -38.91 25.14 -19.94
CA LEU A 99 -38.22 25.97 -20.91
C LEU A 99 -38.08 25.27 -22.28
N MET A 100 -37.66 23.99 -22.30
CA MET A 100 -37.54 23.18 -23.52
C MET A 100 -38.88 22.97 -24.20
N THR A 101 -39.96 22.79 -23.43
CA THR A 101 -41.31 22.64 -23.97
C THR A 101 -41.78 23.93 -24.62
N LEU A 102 -41.43 25.09 -24.11
CA LEU A 102 -41.77 26.39 -24.69
C LEU A 102 -40.94 26.72 -25.94
N SER A 103 -39.62 26.45 -25.89
CA SER A 103 -38.69 26.76 -26.97
C SER A 103 -38.82 25.78 -28.14
N MET A 104 -38.74 24.45 -27.87
CA MET A 104 -38.72 23.43 -28.93
C MET A 104 -40.04 22.67 -29.12
N GLY A 105 -40.96 22.73 -28.17
CA GLY A 105 -42.22 22.01 -28.20
C GLY A 105 -43.09 22.32 -29.43
N PRO A 106 -43.29 23.58 -29.82
CA PRO A 106 -44.03 23.92 -31.03
C PRO A 106 -43.39 23.34 -32.30
N MET A 107 -42.05 23.28 -32.36
CA MET A 107 -41.32 22.81 -33.53
C MET A 107 -41.28 21.28 -33.65
N LEU A 108 -41.02 20.57 -32.53
CA LEU A 108 -40.82 19.12 -32.52
C LEU A 108 -42.11 18.33 -32.34
N PHE A 109 -43.05 18.83 -31.53
CA PHE A 109 -44.24 18.12 -31.10
C PHE A 109 -45.53 18.81 -31.50
N SER A 110 -45.47 19.92 -32.31
CA SER A 110 -46.63 20.72 -32.72
C SER A 110 -47.51 21.17 -31.55
N ILE A 111 -46.88 21.44 -30.40
CA ILE A 111 -47.58 21.88 -29.18
C ILE A 111 -48.12 23.29 -29.41
N THR A 112 -49.45 23.48 -29.21
CA THR A 112 -50.07 24.80 -29.30
C THR A 112 -49.81 25.57 -28.00
N LEU A 113 -49.08 26.68 -28.09
CA LEU A 113 -48.83 27.56 -26.97
C LEU A 113 -50.08 28.39 -26.61
N PRO A 114 -50.24 28.78 -25.34
CA PRO A 114 -51.23 29.75 -24.92
C PRO A 114 -51.14 31.06 -25.76
N LYS A 115 -52.25 31.67 -26.08
CA LYS A 115 -52.30 32.88 -26.95
C LYS A 115 -51.32 34.00 -26.54
N VAL A 116 -51.04 34.14 -25.23
CA VAL A 116 -50.09 35.12 -24.71
C VAL A 116 -48.63 34.77 -25.10
N LEU A 117 -48.28 33.48 -25.14
CA LEU A 117 -46.95 33.00 -25.50
C LEU A 117 -46.71 32.80 -27.01
N THR A 118 -47.73 33.05 -27.84
CA THR A 118 -47.54 33.10 -29.29
C THR A 118 -46.90 34.42 -29.77
N TYR A 119 -46.84 35.44 -28.91
CA TYR A 119 -46.13 36.70 -29.17
C TYR A 119 -44.62 36.51 -28.96
N PRO A 120 -43.74 36.71 -29.94
CA PRO A 120 -42.32 36.44 -29.86
C PRO A 120 -41.63 37.12 -28.67
N GLY A 121 -41.99 38.35 -28.33
CA GLY A 121 -41.41 39.08 -27.19
C GLY A 121 -41.80 38.48 -25.85
N MET A 122 -43.06 38.00 -25.71
CA MET A 122 -43.50 37.38 -24.44
C MET A 122 -42.91 36.00 -24.27
N LEU A 123 -42.75 35.23 -25.34
CA LEU A 123 -42.09 33.94 -25.32
C LEU A 123 -40.62 34.10 -24.88
N ALA A 124 -39.87 34.97 -25.56
CA ALA A 124 -38.45 35.22 -25.26
C ALA A 124 -38.22 35.75 -23.83
N LEU A 125 -39.13 36.63 -23.33
CA LEU A 125 -39.07 37.11 -21.94
C LEU A 125 -39.30 35.95 -20.94
N THR A 126 -40.26 35.07 -21.23
CA THR A 126 -40.56 33.91 -20.39
C THR A 126 -39.41 32.93 -20.36
N GLU A 127 -38.77 32.65 -21.47
CA GLU A 127 -37.58 31.83 -21.61
C GLU A 127 -36.40 32.42 -20.83
N MET A 128 -36.19 33.74 -20.93
CA MET A 128 -35.19 34.47 -20.16
C MET A 128 -35.38 34.29 -18.64
N LEU A 129 -36.62 34.49 -18.15
CA LEU A 129 -36.90 34.35 -16.71
C LEU A 129 -36.68 32.91 -16.22
N LEU A 130 -37.09 31.92 -17.01
CA LEU A 130 -36.85 30.52 -16.66
C LEU A 130 -35.34 30.19 -16.66
N ALA A 131 -34.58 30.70 -17.63
CA ALA A 131 -33.13 30.53 -17.67
C ALA A 131 -32.46 31.16 -16.47
N ILE A 132 -32.86 32.38 -16.06
CA ILE A 132 -32.35 33.03 -14.84
C ILE A 132 -32.59 32.16 -13.60
N VAL A 133 -33.78 31.59 -13.46
CA VAL A 133 -34.10 30.71 -12.32
C VAL A 133 -33.12 29.52 -12.26
N VAL A 134 -32.87 28.84 -13.39
CA VAL A 134 -31.92 27.71 -13.46
C VAL A 134 -30.51 28.16 -13.17
N MET A 135 -30.06 29.32 -13.68
CA MET A 135 -28.74 29.88 -13.40
C MET A 135 -28.58 30.22 -11.91
N LEU A 136 -29.63 30.77 -11.27
CA LEU A 136 -29.62 31.06 -9.82
C LEU A 136 -29.56 29.79 -8.95
N ILE A 137 -30.31 28.75 -9.31
CA ILE A 137 -30.22 27.43 -8.66
C ILE A 137 -28.77 26.92 -8.74
N ASN A 138 -28.08 27.17 -9.83
CA ASN A 138 -26.73 26.75 -10.12
C ASN A 138 -25.66 27.84 -9.92
N LYS A 139 -25.94 28.88 -9.11
CA LYS A 139 -25.06 30.05 -8.89
C LYS A 139 -23.63 29.71 -8.51
N LYS A 140 -23.40 28.54 -7.88
CA LYS A 140 -22.06 28.07 -7.44
C LYS A 140 -21.10 27.99 -8.64
N PHE A 141 -21.56 27.58 -9.82
CA PHE A 141 -20.70 27.52 -11.01
C PHE A 141 -20.22 28.90 -11.44
N PHE A 142 -21.08 29.90 -11.37
CA PHE A 142 -20.74 31.28 -11.77
C PHE A 142 -19.82 31.94 -10.74
N THR A 143 -20.12 31.82 -9.45
CA THR A 143 -19.30 32.42 -8.39
C THR A 143 -17.91 31.79 -8.32
N SER A 144 -17.82 30.47 -8.36
CA SER A 144 -16.54 29.73 -8.38
C SER A 144 -15.78 29.97 -9.70
N GLY A 145 -16.48 29.90 -10.82
CA GLY A 145 -15.87 30.03 -12.15
C GLY A 145 -15.26 31.40 -12.39
N TYR A 146 -15.98 32.48 -12.11
CA TYR A 146 -15.45 33.83 -12.29
C TYR A 146 -14.38 34.17 -11.25
N SER A 147 -14.51 33.73 -9.99
CA SER A 147 -13.46 33.93 -8.99
C SER A 147 -12.15 33.26 -9.44
N SER A 148 -12.22 32.04 -9.98
CA SER A 148 -11.03 31.32 -10.48
C SER A 148 -10.43 31.98 -11.72
N LEU A 149 -11.28 32.52 -12.61
CA LEU A 149 -10.81 33.23 -13.80
C LEU A 149 -10.03 34.50 -13.42
N PHE A 150 -10.59 35.36 -12.54
CA PHE A 150 -9.93 36.58 -12.10
C PHE A 150 -8.64 36.31 -11.31
N GLN A 151 -8.51 35.15 -10.70
CA GLN A 151 -7.29 34.73 -10.03
C GLN A 151 -6.29 34.00 -10.96
N LEU A 152 -6.46 34.12 -12.30
CA LEU A 152 -5.61 33.50 -13.32
C LEU A 152 -5.41 31.99 -13.12
N SER A 153 -6.42 31.31 -12.58
CA SER A 153 -6.42 29.87 -12.33
C SER A 153 -7.75 29.25 -12.76
N PRO A 154 -8.09 29.35 -14.06
CA PRO A 154 -9.37 28.89 -14.56
C PRO A 154 -9.56 27.40 -14.31
N ASN A 155 -10.76 27.02 -13.94
CA ASN A 155 -11.16 25.65 -13.64
C ASN A 155 -12.37 25.23 -14.46
N MET A 156 -12.91 24.04 -14.20
CA MET A 156 -14.10 23.52 -14.85
C MET A 156 -15.31 24.49 -14.72
N ASP A 157 -15.52 25.05 -13.51
CA ASP A 157 -16.63 25.97 -13.27
C ASP A 157 -16.49 27.25 -14.12
N THR A 158 -15.25 27.64 -14.47
CA THR A 158 -14.98 28.75 -15.41
C THR A 158 -15.52 28.47 -16.81
N LEU A 159 -15.31 27.27 -17.35
CA LEU A 159 -15.80 26.89 -18.69
C LEU A 159 -17.32 26.90 -18.72
N VAL A 160 -17.96 26.36 -17.67
CA VAL A 160 -19.44 26.36 -17.53
C VAL A 160 -19.97 27.78 -17.42
N ALA A 161 -19.35 28.61 -16.58
CA ALA A 161 -19.76 30.01 -16.39
C ALA A 161 -19.64 30.83 -17.68
N LEU A 162 -18.53 30.70 -18.41
CA LEU A 162 -18.31 31.39 -19.67
C LEU A 162 -19.29 30.94 -20.72
N GLY A 163 -19.47 29.62 -20.94
CA GLY A 163 -20.39 29.08 -21.96
C GLY A 163 -21.84 29.45 -21.69
N SER A 164 -22.31 29.28 -20.43
CA SER A 164 -23.70 29.66 -20.06
C SER A 164 -23.94 31.17 -20.14
N SER A 165 -22.97 31.98 -19.62
CA SER A 165 -23.12 33.43 -19.67
C SER A 165 -23.06 34.00 -21.11
N ALA A 166 -22.18 33.43 -21.97
CA ALA A 166 -22.10 33.85 -23.37
C ALA A 166 -23.42 33.58 -24.10
N SER A 167 -24.02 32.38 -23.92
CA SER A 167 -25.32 32.03 -24.47
C SER A 167 -26.44 32.95 -23.95
N PHE A 168 -26.42 33.26 -22.64
CA PHE A 168 -27.41 34.15 -22.02
C PHE A 168 -27.29 35.59 -22.53
N LEU A 169 -26.09 36.17 -22.56
CA LEU A 169 -25.83 37.55 -23.02
C LEU A 169 -26.17 37.72 -24.50
N TYR A 170 -25.82 36.74 -25.32
CA TYR A 170 -26.23 36.76 -26.73
C TYR A 170 -27.75 36.79 -26.90
N SER A 171 -28.46 35.88 -26.20
CA SER A 171 -29.94 35.83 -26.23
C SER A 171 -30.59 37.09 -25.69
N LEU A 172 -29.95 37.75 -24.71
CA LEU A 172 -30.41 39.06 -24.24
C LEU A 172 -30.31 40.12 -25.35
N GLY A 173 -29.22 40.11 -26.13
CA GLY A 173 -29.06 40.95 -27.31
C GLY A 173 -30.12 40.66 -28.39
N VAL A 174 -30.37 39.39 -28.66
CA VAL A 174 -31.47 38.97 -29.61
C VAL A 174 -32.83 39.41 -29.11
N LEU A 175 -33.13 39.24 -27.84
CA LEU A 175 -34.38 39.71 -27.23
C LEU A 175 -34.56 41.23 -27.40
N TYR A 176 -33.49 42.01 -27.24
CA TYR A 176 -33.51 43.46 -27.48
C TYR A 176 -33.88 43.77 -28.94
N MET A 177 -33.30 43.05 -29.90
CA MET A 177 -33.63 43.18 -31.35
C MET A 177 -35.07 42.76 -31.62
N VAL A 178 -35.58 41.68 -31.03
CA VAL A 178 -36.99 41.26 -31.16
C VAL A 178 -37.95 42.37 -30.70
N ILE A 179 -37.65 42.97 -29.52
CA ILE A 179 -38.49 44.09 -29.01
C ILE A 179 -38.42 45.31 -29.92
N LEU A 180 -37.23 45.61 -30.47
CA LEU A 180 -37.06 46.73 -31.42
C LEU A 180 -37.91 46.53 -32.71
N TYR A 181 -37.85 45.34 -33.33
CA TYR A 181 -38.62 45.02 -34.53
C TYR A 181 -40.14 44.98 -34.26
N LEU A 182 -40.56 44.54 -33.10
CA LEU A 182 -41.94 44.60 -32.65
C LEU A 182 -42.43 46.07 -32.52
N GLY A 183 -41.56 46.94 -31.95
CA GLY A 183 -41.86 48.39 -31.86
C GLY A 183 -41.93 49.08 -33.20
N GLN A 184 -41.26 48.57 -34.23
CA GLN A 184 -41.35 49.01 -35.62
C GLN A 184 -42.50 48.39 -36.40
N GLY A 185 -43.34 47.55 -35.82
CA GLY A 185 -44.45 46.84 -36.43
C GLY A 185 -44.05 45.67 -37.34
N ASN A 186 -42.79 45.28 -37.39
CA ASN A 186 -42.28 44.19 -38.22
C ASN A 186 -42.31 42.86 -37.48
N GLN A 187 -43.49 42.24 -37.42
CA GLN A 187 -43.73 40.99 -36.70
C GLN A 187 -43.00 39.77 -37.32
N GLU A 188 -42.87 39.75 -38.67
CA GLU A 188 -42.17 38.66 -39.35
C GLU A 188 -40.69 38.60 -39.01
N MET A 189 -40.00 39.74 -39.03
CA MET A 189 -38.60 39.83 -38.68
C MET A 189 -38.37 39.55 -37.20
N ALA A 190 -39.26 40.01 -36.32
CA ALA A 190 -39.20 39.69 -34.89
C ALA A 190 -39.31 38.18 -34.62
N LYS A 191 -40.19 37.47 -35.36
CA LYS A 191 -40.33 36.03 -35.28
C LYS A 191 -39.12 35.29 -35.84
N GLN A 192 -38.57 35.71 -36.98
CA GLN A 192 -37.40 35.10 -37.59
C GLN A 192 -36.16 35.23 -36.70
N ILE A 193 -35.89 36.38 -36.14
CA ILE A 193 -34.77 36.61 -35.21
C ILE A 193 -34.98 35.87 -33.88
N GLY A 194 -36.22 35.74 -33.42
CA GLY A 194 -36.57 35.00 -32.19
C GLY A 194 -36.20 33.52 -32.25
N HIS A 195 -36.02 32.95 -33.43
CA HIS A 195 -35.54 31.56 -33.58
C HIS A 195 -34.04 31.39 -33.24
N HIS A 196 -33.26 32.49 -33.08
CA HIS A 196 -31.86 32.46 -32.72
C HIS A 196 -31.59 32.67 -31.21
N LEU A 197 -32.60 32.47 -30.37
CA LEU A 197 -32.44 32.51 -28.92
C LEU A 197 -31.73 31.24 -28.43
N TYR A 198 -30.88 31.36 -27.41
CA TYR A 198 -30.12 30.28 -26.73
C TYR A 198 -30.31 30.31 -25.21
N PHE A 199 -31.46 30.79 -24.72
CA PHE A 199 -31.76 30.76 -23.28
C PHE A 199 -31.86 29.35 -22.76
N GLU A 200 -32.38 28.41 -23.57
CA GLU A 200 -32.39 26.99 -23.25
C GLU A 200 -30.96 26.41 -23.12
N THR A 201 -30.04 26.83 -23.99
CA THR A 201 -28.64 26.42 -23.93
C THR A 201 -27.96 26.94 -22.63
N ALA A 202 -28.22 28.23 -22.28
CA ALA A 202 -27.71 28.84 -21.07
C ALA A 202 -28.17 28.12 -19.78
N ALA A 203 -29.43 27.63 -19.77
CA ALA A 203 -29.98 26.87 -18.65
C ALA A 203 -29.54 25.40 -18.65
N MET A 204 -29.42 24.81 -19.82
CA MET A 204 -29.12 23.38 -19.97
C MET A 204 -27.70 23.02 -19.63
N ILE A 205 -26.70 23.85 -19.96
CA ILE A 205 -25.28 23.63 -19.62
C ILE A 205 -25.13 23.39 -18.13
N PRO A 206 -25.51 24.29 -17.21
CA PRO A 206 -25.35 24.05 -15.76
C PRO A 206 -26.21 22.90 -15.24
N THR A 207 -27.35 22.58 -15.85
CA THR A 207 -28.22 21.47 -15.48
C THR A 207 -27.55 20.12 -15.79
N LEU A 208 -27.03 19.93 -17.02
CA LEU A 208 -26.33 18.69 -17.41
C LEU A 208 -25.01 18.49 -16.66
N ILE A 209 -24.29 19.59 -16.40
CA ILE A 209 -23.09 19.53 -15.55
C ILE A 209 -23.45 19.13 -14.13
N THR A 210 -24.60 19.61 -13.60
CA THR A 210 -25.08 19.16 -12.28
C THR A 210 -25.46 17.69 -12.28
N LEU A 211 -26.04 17.15 -13.36
CA LEU A 211 -26.26 15.71 -13.56
C LEU A 211 -24.91 14.94 -13.53
N GLY A 212 -23.92 15.39 -14.30
CA GLY A 212 -22.59 14.79 -14.32
C GLY A 212 -21.96 14.73 -12.94
N LYS A 213 -21.99 15.85 -12.19
CA LYS A 213 -21.50 15.92 -10.80
C LYS A 213 -22.30 15.04 -9.83
N MET A 214 -23.59 14.90 -10.02
CA MET A 214 -24.41 13.99 -9.21
C MET A 214 -24.02 12.53 -9.46
N LEU A 215 -23.87 12.10 -10.70
CA LEU A 215 -23.43 10.75 -11.05
C LEU A 215 -22.00 10.47 -10.55
N GLU A 216 -21.12 11.45 -10.64
CA GLU A 216 -19.78 11.42 -10.05
C GLU A 216 -19.83 11.21 -8.53
N SER A 217 -20.66 11.98 -7.81
CA SER A 217 -20.81 11.90 -6.36
C SER A 217 -21.35 10.53 -5.92
N ILE A 218 -22.35 9.99 -6.64
CA ILE A 218 -22.89 8.63 -6.40
C ILE A 218 -21.79 7.58 -6.59
N SER A 219 -20.98 7.71 -7.63
CA SER A 219 -19.89 6.76 -7.91
C SER A 219 -18.79 6.83 -6.87
N LYS A 220 -18.41 8.03 -6.41
CA LYS A 220 -17.49 8.24 -5.28
C LYS A 220 -18.02 7.57 -4.00
N GLY A 221 -19.31 7.73 -3.70
CA GLY A 221 -19.95 7.10 -2.55
C GLY A 221 -19.84 5.58 -2.57
N LYS A 222 -19.95 4.94 -3.75
CA LYS A 222 -19.77 3.48 -3.89
C LYS A 222 -18.32 3.04 -3.66
N THR A 223 -17.34 3.83 -4.06
CA THR A 223 -15.92 3.50 -3.87
C THR A 223 -15.47 3.63 -2.42
N THR A 224 -16.08 4.53 -1.63
CA THR A 224 -15.81 4.69 -0.18
C THR A 224 -16.47 3.61 0.68
N ASN A 225 -17.37 2.79 0.13
CA ASN A 225 -18.09 1.76 0.90
C ASN A 225 -17.17 0.67 1.48
N ALA A 226 -16.04 0.36 0.83
CA ALA A 226 -15.07 -0.59 1.38
C ALA A 226 -14.48 -0.09 2.70
N LEU A 227 -14.08 1.18 2.77
CA LEU A 227 -13.58 1.81 4.00
C LEU A 227 -14.67 1.90 5.08
N LYS A 228 -15.90 2.31 4.70
CA LYS A 228 -17.06 2.29 5.61
C LYS A 228 -17.35 0.89 6.16
N GLY A 229 -17.18 -0.14 5.32
CA GLY A 229 -17.34 -1.52 5.73
C GLY A 229 -16.39 -1.90 6.86
N LEU A 230 -15.12 -1.54 6.75
CA LEU A 230 -14.11 -1.77 7.81
C LEU A 230 -14.43 -0.99 9.09
N MET A 231 -14.83 0.29 8.98
CA MET A 231 -15.20 1.10 10.15
C MET A 231 -16.43 0.55 10.89
N ASN A 232 -17.39 -0.03 10.16
CA ASN A 232 -18.59 -0.62 10.75
C ASN A 232 -18.35 -1.96 11.47
N LEU A 233 -17.16 -2.55 11.34
CA LEU A 233 -16.77 -3.76 12.06
C LEU A 233 -16.42 -3.51 13.52
N SER A 234 -16.12 -2.27 13.90
CA SER A 234 -15.77 -1.94 15.29
C SER A 234 -17.00 -2.04 16.21
N PRO A 235 -16.97 -2.88 17.25
CA PRO A 235 -18.03 -2.91 18.27
C PRO A 235 -18.13 -1.56 18.96
N LYS A 236 -19.34 -1.20 19.41
CA LYS A 236 -19.56 0.07 20.14
C LYS A 236 -19.45 -0.08 21.65
N THR A 237 -19.55 -1.31 22.15
CA THR A 237 -19.53 -1.62 23.59
C THR A 237 -18.65 -2.82 23.85
N ALA A 238 -18.10 -2.91 25.05
CA ALA A 238 -17.36 -4.07 25.57
C ALA A 238 -18.00 -4.53 26.89
N VAL A 239 -17.90 -5.81 27.21
CA VAL A 239 -18.31 -6.37 28.52
C VAL A 239 -17.04 -6.57 29.35
N LEU A 240 -16.82 -5.71 30.34
CA LEU A 240 -15.68 -5.82 31.26
C LEU A 240 -16.03 -6.68 32.48
N LEU A 241 -15.03 -7.43 32.93
CA LEU A 241 -15.10 -8.16 34.19
C LEU A 241 -14.46 -7.31 35.30
N GLN A 242 -15.27 -6.66 36.14
CA GLN A 242 -14.81 -5.82 37.26
C GLN A 242 -15.25 -6.45 38.59
N ASN A 243 -14.30 -6.79 39.44
CA ASN A 243 -14.55 -7.44 40.75
C ASN A 243 -15.43 -8.71 40.68
N GLY A 244 -15.38 -9.46 39.57
CA GLY A 244 -16.16 -10.66 39.36
C GLY A 244 -17.56 -10.43 38.78
N GLU A 245 -17.95 -9.16 38.52
CA GLU A 245 -19.20 -8.80 37.89
C GLU A 245 -18.98 -8.33 36.45
N GLU A 246 -19.88 -8.71 35.55
CA GLU A 246 -19.86 -8.28 34.16
C GLU A 246 -20.56 -6.93 34.00
N LYS A 247 -19.87 -5.97 33.40
CA LYS A 247 -20.39 -4.64 33.16
C LYS A 247 -20.23 -4.24 31.70
N THR A 248 -21.32 -3.94 31.03
CA THR A 248 -21.27 -3.39 29.67
C THR A 248 -20.91 -1.91 29.70
N VAL A 249 -19.84 -1.55 29.00
CA VAL A 249 -19.32 -0.18 28.93
C VAL A 249 -19.12 0.24 27.46
N PRO A 250 -19.15 1.55 27.17
CA PRO A 250 -18.73 2.06 25.86
C PRO A 250 -17.26 1.68 25.58
N ILE A 251 -16.94 1.35 24.33
CA ILE A 251 -15.60 0.88 23.96
C ILE A 251 -14.49 1.91 24.23
N GLU A 252 -14.85 3.20 24.18
CA GLU A 252 -13.91 4.29 24.45
C GLU A 252 -13.43 4.35 25.91
N THR A 253 -14.13 3.66 26.83
CA THR A 253 -13.79 3.62 28.25
C THR A 253 -12.89 2.45 28.64
N VAL A 254 -12.64 1.53 27.71
CA VAL A 254 -11.77 0.37 27.95
C VAL A 254 -10.31 0.83 27.97
N SER A 255 -9.57 0.36 28.98
CA SER A 255 -8.16 0.67 29.19
C SER A 255 -7.27 -0.57 29.00
N VAL A 256 -6.00 -0.34 28.67
CA VAL A 256 -5.04 -1.44 28.61
C VAL A 256 -4.93 -2.10 29.99
N GLY A 257 -5.03 -3.42 30.00
CA GLY A 257 -5.00 -4.22 31.24
C GLY A 257 -6.37 -4.61 31.76
N ASP A 258 -7.47 -4.03 31.25
CA ASP A 258 -8.82 -4.44 31.62
C ASP A 258 -9.10 -5.86 31.14
N SER A 259 -9.84 -6.62 31.95
CA SER A 259 -10.31 -7.94 31.57
C SER A 259 -11.71 -7.82 30.95
N PHE A 260 -11.89 -8.41 29.77
CA PHE A 260 -13.15 -8.40 29.06
C PHE A 260 -13.61 -9.80 28.70
N VAL A 261 -14.88 -9.95 28.48
CA VAL A 261 -15.57 -11.21 28.22
C VAL A 261 -16.13 -11.18 26.79
N VAL A 262 -16.01 -12.31 26.09
CA VAL A 262 -16.63 -12.49 24.76
C VAL A 262 -17.33 -13.83 24.68
N ARG A 263 -18.64 -13.79 24.35
CA ARG A 263 -19.48 -14.96 24.20
C ARG A 263 -19.49 -15.45 22.75
N PRO A 264 -19.90 -16.70 22.52
CA PRO A 264 -20.11 -17.20 21.16
C PRO A 264 -21.07 -16.29 20.37
N GLY A 265 -20.66 -15.91 19.16
CA GLY A 265 -21.41 -15.01 18.29
C GLY A 265 -21.16 -13.53 18.53
N GLU A 266 -20.37 -13.15 19.54
CA GLU A 266 -19.98 -11.75 19.79
C GLU A 266 -18.67 -11.40 19.09
N GLN A 267 -18.53 -10.13 18.74
CA GLN A 267 -17.27 -9.58 18.22
C GLN A 267 -16.32 -9.22 19.35
N ILE A 268 -15.05 -9.47 19.15
CA ILE A 268 -13.98 -9.10 20.09
C ILE A 268 -13.85 -7.59 20.10
N PRO A 269 -13.97 -6.94 21.29
CA PRO A 269 -14.07 -5.48 21.35
C PRO A 269 -12.73 -4.76 21.13
N VAL A 270 -11.65 -5.27 21.68
CA VAL A 270 -10.30 -4.70 21.64
C VAL A 270 -9.27 -5.82 21.47
N ASP A 271 -8.02 -5.49 21.09
CA ASP A 271 -6.97 -6.48 21.03
C ASP A 271 -6.61 -6.95 22.45
N GLY A 272 -6.39 -8.24 22.60
CA GLY A 272 -6.12 -8.83 23.92
C GLY A 272 -5.43 -10.18 23.86
N VAL A 273 -5.15 -10.73 25.03
CA VAL A 273 -4.63 -12.08 25.24
C VAL A 273 -5.62 -12.86 26.08
N ILE A 274 -5.93 -14.08 25.67
CA ILE A 274 -6.88 -14.95 26.36
C ILE A 274 -6.30 -15.33 27.73
N LEU A 275 -7.06 -15.04 28.80
CA LEU A 275 -6.73 -15.42 30.17
C LEU A 275 -7.32 -16.78 30.55
N SER A 276 -8.50 -17.10 29.99
CA SER A 276 -9.15 -18.39 30.23
C SER A 276 -10.17 -18.67 29.13
N GLY A 277 -10.34 -19.96 28.85
CA GLY A 277 -11.27 -20.47 27.85
C GLY A 277 -10.57 -20.89 26.55
N LYS A 278 -11.31 -21.65 25.72
CA LYS A 278 -10.89 -22.06 24.37
C LYS A 278 -12.01 -21.68 23.41
N THR A 279 -11.62 -21.22 22.21
CA THR A 279 -12.56 -20.78 21.21
C THR A 279 -12.02 -20.95 19.80
N ALA A 280 -12.91 -20.92 18.79
CA ALA A 280 -12.57 -20.71 17.39
C ALA A 280 -12.95 -19.28 16.99
N VAL A 281 -11.97 -18.50 16.54
CA VAL A 281 -12.13 -17.09 16.15
C VAL A 281 -12.13 -16.98 14.63
N ASP A 282 -13.17 -16.36 14.10
CA ASP A 282 -13.25 -15.99 12.68
C ASP A 282 -12.57 -14.65 12.47
N GLU A 283 -11.39 -14.69 11.91
CA GLU A 283 -10.55 -13.52 11.60
C GLU A 283 -10.77 -12.99 10.17
N SER A 284 -11.78 -13.49 9.45
CA SER A 284 -12.02 -13.15 8.04
C SER A 284 -12.21 -11.66 7.77
N ALA A 285 -12.69 -10.92 8.76
CA ALA A 285 -12.86 -9.47 8.68
C ALA A 285 -11.54 -8.70 8.53
N LEU A 286 -10.44 -9.21 9.09
CA LEU A 286 -9.11 -8.61 9.07
C LEU A 286 -8.19 -9.30 8.06
N THR A 287 -8.23 -10.62 8.03
CA THR A 287 -7.32 -11.44 7.21
C THR A 287 -7.92 -11.84 5.86
N GLY A 288 -9.24 -11.87 5.75
CA GLY A 288 -9.95 -12.39 4.58
C GLY A 288 -9.99 -13.93 4.50
N GLU A 289 -9.59 -14.65 5.57
CA GLU A 289 -9.66 -16.10 5.64
C GLU A 289 -10.97 -16.55 6.29
N SER A 290 -11.69 -17.45 5.60
CA SER A 290 -13.01 -17.88 6.08
C SER A 290 -12.94 -19.05 7.08
N ILE A 291 -11.76 -19.65 7.28
CA ILE A 291 -11.59 -20.77 8.22
C ILE A 291 -11.30 -20.19 9.60
N PRO A 292 -12.13 -20.45 10.61
CA PRO A 292 -11.87 -20.01 11.97
C PRO A 292 -10.57 -20.61 12.52
N VAL A 293 -9.84 -19.83 13.32
CA VAL A 293 -8.60 -20.23 13.97
C VAL A 293 -8.89 -20.60 15.41
N ASP A 294 -8.47 -21.80 15.83
CA ASP A 294 -8.59 -22.22 17.23
C ASP A 294 -7.61 -21.41 18.10
N LYS A 295 -8.12 -20.91 19.22
CA LYS A 295 -7.39 -20.09 20.20
C LYS A 295 -7.62 -20.61 21.60
N GLU A 296 -6.55 -20.61 22.39
CA GLU A 296 -6.57 -21.06 23.78
C GLU A 296 -5.88 -20.05 24.72
N GLU A 297 -5.77 -20.39 25.97
CA GLU A 297 -5.15 -19.54 26.99
C GLU A 297 -3.72 -19.16 26.61
N GLY A 298 -3.40 -17.85 26.65
CA GLY A 298 -2.13 -17.28 26.19
C GLY A 298 -2.14 -16.78 24.75
N ASP A 299 -3.12 -17.14 23.92
CA ASP A 299 -3.20 -16.69 22.54
C ASP A 299 -3.72 -15.26 22.42
N SER A 300 -3.24 -14.55 21.39
CA SER A 300 -3.69 -13.20 21.07
C SER A 300 -5.00 -13.23 20.26
N VAL A 301 -5.87 -12.25 20.54
CA VAL A 301 -7.12 -12.00 19.82
C VAL A 301 -7.17 -10.55 19.37
N SER A 302 -7.74 -10.32 18.19
CA SER A 302 -7.79 -9.01 17.55
C SER A 302 -9.20 -8.40 17.56
N ALA A 303 -9.27 -7.10 17.72
CA ALA A 303 -10.53 -6.34 17.67
C ALA A 303 -11.32 -6.61 16.37
N ALA A 304 -12.65 -6.62 16.47
CA ALA A 304 -13.60 -6.84 15.38
C ALA A 304 -13.60 -8.25 14.75
N THR A 305 -12.81 -9.19 15.23
CA THR A 305 -12.93 -10.61 14.88
C THR A 305 -14.12 -11.24 15.62
N LEU A 306 -14.67 -12.32 15.10
CA LEU A 306 -15.90 -12.92 15.61
C LEU A 306 -15.60 -14.20 16.38
N ASN A 307 -15.98 -14.25 17.65
CA ASN A 307 -15.94 -15.46 18.44
C ASN A 307 -17.03 -16.45 17.97
N ARG A 308 -16.63 -17.59 17.41
CA ARG A 308 -17.56 -18.59 16.86
C ARG A 308 -18.03 -19.61 17.89
N SER A 309 -17.18 -19.95 18.85
CA SER A 309 -17.46 -20.99 19.86
C SER A 309 -16.82 -20.62 21.19
N GLY A 310 -17.24 -21.25 22.26
CA GLY A 310 -16.64 -21.06 23.57
C GLY A 310 -16.83 -19.67 24.19
N TYR A 311 -16.74 -19.63 25.50
CA TYR A 311 -16.73 -18.42 26.31
C TYR A 311 -15.28 -18.13 26.67
N ILE A 312 -14.82 -16.93 26.39
CA ILE A 312 -13.43 -16.52 26.70
C ILE A 312 -13.41 -15.27 27.57
N THR A 313 -12.45 -15.22 28.46
CA THR A 313 -12.02 -14.02 29.14
C THR A 313 -10.66 -13.63 28.64
N ALA A 314 -10.48 -12.39 28.21
CA ALA A 314 -9.23 -11.90 27.70
C ALA A 314 -8.82 -10.57 28.37
N LYS A 315 -7.52 -10.29 28.40
CA LYS A 315 -6.96 -9.05 28.93
C LYS A 315 -6.62 -8.12 27.79
N ALA A 316 -7.10 -6.87 27.84
CA ALA A 316 -6.85 -5.86 26.84
C ALA A 316 -5.36 -5.50 26.75
N THR A 317 -4.78 -5.61 25.57
CA THR A 317 -3.38 -5.26 25.28
C THR A 317 -3.25 -3.97 24.49
N ARG A 318 -4.19 -3.72 23.54
CA ARG A 318 -4.26 -2.48 22.76
C ARG A 318 -5.70 -2.01 22.72
N VAL A 319 -5.91 -0.71 22.87
CA VAL A 319 -7.24 -0.09 22.94
C VAL A 319 -7.31 1.16 22.06
N GLY A 320 -8.52 1.57 21.69
CA GLY A 320 -8.75 2.83 20.99
C GLY A 320 -8.09 2.90 19.62
N LYS A 321 -7.15 3.82 19.43
CA LYS A 321 -6.42 4.04 18.18
C LYS A 321 -5.36 2.98 17.91
N ASP A 322 -4.87 2.34 18.96
CA ASP A 322 -3.77 1.39 18.88
C ASP A 322 -4.23 -0.04 18.56
N THR A 323 -5.55 -0.28 18.47
CA THR A 323 -6.07 -1.59 18.05
C THR A 323 -5.69 -1.90 16.61
N SER A 324 -5.46 -3.19 16.30
CA SER A 324 -5.13 -3.68 14.96
C SER A 324 -6.13 -3.19 13.90
N LEU A 325 -7.43 -3.22 14.20
CA LEU A 325 -8.45 -2.67 13.30
C LEU A 325 -8.28 -1.16 13.07
N SER A 326 -8.02 -0.37 14.12
CA SER A 326 -7.84 1.08 14.00
C SER A 326 -6.61 1.41 13.15
N GLN A 327 -5.50 0.69 13.31
CA GLN A 327 -4.30 0.85 12.48
C GLN A 327 -4.58 0.50 11.01
N ILE A 328 -5.33 -0.57 10.73
CA ILE A 328 -5.75 -0.92 9.36
C ILE A 328 -6.58 0.21 8.74
N ILE A 329 -7.58 0.72 9.46
CA ILE A 329 -8.43 1.83 9.00
C ILE A 329 -7.57 3.06 8.71
N GLU A 330 -6.63 3.38 9.58
CA GLU A 330 -5.73 4.51 9.42
C GLU A 330 -4.82 4.34 8.19
N MET A 331 -4.21 3.17 7.98
CA MET A 331 -3.40 2.88 6.80
C MET A 331 -4.20 3.04 5.51
N VAL A 332 -5.40 2.48 5.43
CA VAL A 332 -6.26 2.60 4.24
C VAL A 332 -6.71 4.06 4.02
N SER A 333 -7.01 4.79 5.09
CA SER A 333 -7.36 6.22 5.05
C SER A 333 -6.16 7.07 4.60
N ASN A 334 -4.95 6.78 5.07
CA ASN A 334 -3.71 7.45 4.67
C ASN A 334 -3.42 7.21 3.18
N ALA A 335 -3.54 5.97 2.73
CA ALA A 335 -3.37 5.63 1.32
C ALA A 335 -4.37 6.39 0.43
N ALA A 336 -5.62 6.56 0.87
CA ALA A 336 -6.63 7.34 0.15
C ALA A 336 -6.36 8.86 0.18
N ALA A 337 -5.68 9.36 1.19
CA ALA A 337 -5.35 10.78 1.36
C ALA A 337 -4.08 11.20 0.62
N THR A 338 -3.15 10.27 0.36
CA THR A 338 -1.90 10.53 -0.35
C THR A 338 -2.05 10.48 -1.87
N LYS A 339 -1.12 11.09 -2.59
CA LYS A 339 -1.11 11.09 -4.06
C LYS A 339 0.03 10.24 -4.62
N ALA A 340 -0.33 9.33 -5.49
CA ALA A 340 0.62 8.63 -6.34
C ALA A 340 1.33 9.58 -7.31
N PRO A 341 2.58 9.30 -7.72
CA PRO A 341 3.31 10.09 -8.72
C PRO A 341 2.53 10.30 -10.02
N ILE A 342 1.84 9.26 -10.51
CA ILE A 342 1.01 9.34 -11.72
C ILE A 342 -0.16 10.33 -11.58
N ALA A 343 -0.73 10.48 -10.38
CA ALA A 343 -1.78 11.46 -10.12
C ALA A 343 -1.28 12.91 -10.22
N ARG A 344 -0.05 13.16 -9.76
CA ARG A 344 0.59 14.49 -9.87
C ARG A 344 0.80 14.91 -11.33
N ILE A 345 1.15 13.97 -12.20
CA ILE A 345 1.28 14.20 -13.64
C ILE A 345 -0.06 14.56 -14.24
N ALA A 346 -1.11 13.79 -13.93
CA ALA A 346 -2.48 14.04 -14.40
C ALA A 346 -2.99 15.42 -13.96
N ASP A 347 -2.75 15.82 -12.71
CA ASP A 347 -3.13 17.14 -12.19
C ASP A 347 -2.40 18.28 -12.90
N ARG A 348 -1.12 18.12 -13.21
CA ARG A 348 -0.34 19.11 -13.98
C ARG A 348 -0.90 19.29 -15.38
N ILE A 349 -1.23 18.18 -16.05
CA ILE A 349 -1.85 18.21 -17.37
C ILE A 349 -3.20 18.94 -17.30
N ALA A 350 -4.05 18.61 -16.30
CA ALA A 350 -5.34 19.26 -16.11
C ALA A 350 -5.23 20.78 -15.91
N GLY A 351 -4.18 21.24 -15.21
CA GLY A 351 -3.94 22.66 -14.98
C GLY A 351 -3.61 23.48 -16.25
N VAL A 352 -2.96 22.84 -17.24
CA VAL A 352 -2.65 23.47 -18.54
C VAL A 352 -3.80 23.32 -19.52
N PHE A 353 -4.57 22.26 -19.39
CA PHE A 353 -5.63 21.90 -20.34
C PHE A 353 -6.74 22.94 -20.41
N VAL A 354 -7.19 23.50 -19.28
CA VAL A 354 -8.31 24.48 -19.27
C VAL A 354 -7.93 25.77 -19.99
N PRO A 355 -6.79 26.44 -19.72
CA PRO A 355 -6.35 27.59 -20.51
C PRO A 355 -6.17 27.29 -22.02
N PHE A 356 -5.63 26.09 -22.34
CA PHE A 356 -5.48 25.67 -23.73
C PHE A 356 -6.82 25.59 -24.45
N VAL A 357 -7.82 24.98 -23.83
CA VAL A 357 -9.18 24.85 -24.39
C VAL A 357 -9.84 26.21 -24.56
N MET A 358 -9.66 27.14 -23.61
CA MET A 358 -10.16 28.51 -23.77
C MET A 358 -9.56 29.18 -25.00
N GLY A 359 -8.27 28.95 -25.26
CA GLY A 359 -7.61 29.42 -26.49
C GLY A 359 -8.18 28.79 -27.75
N VAL A 360 -8.43 27.48 -27.74
CA VAL A 360 -9.06 26.73 -28.86
C VAL A 360 -10.48 27.25 -29.12
N ALA A 361 -11.27 27.48 -28.08
CA ALA A 361 -12.63 28.01 -28.22
C ALA A 361 -12.63 29.42 -28.84
N LEU A 362 -11.73 30.30 -28.41
CA LEU A 362 -11.55 31.63 -28.98
C LEU A 362 -11.07 31.55 -30.43
N LEU A 363 -10.12 30.69 -30.75
CA LEU A 363 -9.67 30.45 -32.12
C LEU A 363 -10.80 29.96 -33.01
N THR A 364 -11.57 28.98 -32.52
CA THR A 364 -12.75 28.45 -33.21
C THR A 364 -13.74 29.56 -33.52
N PHE A 365 -14.05 30.42 -32.55
CA PHE A 365 -14.93 31.57 -32.74
C PHE A 365 -14.43 32.50 -33.85
N VAL A 366 -13.16 32.91 -33.81
CA VAL A 366 -12.55 33.83 -34.77
C VAL A 366 -12.50 33.22 -36.18
N VAL A 367 -12.07 31.95 -36.29
CA VAL A 367 -11.98 31.26 -37.59
C VAL A 367 -13.35 31.07 -38.24
N VAL A 368 -14.35 30.63 -37.46
CA VAL A 368 -15.71 30.40 -37.97
C VAL A 368 -16.38 31.74 -38.39
N LEU A 369 -16.21 32.79 -37.59
CA LEU A 369 -16.68 34.14 -37.92
C LEU A 369 -15.98 34.68 -39.17
N GLY A 370 -14.64 34.49 -39.24
CA GLY A 370 -13.83 34.93 -40.40
C GLY A 370 -14.13 34.16 -41.69
N SER A 371 -14.70 32.95 -41.61
CA SER A 371 -15.15 32.19 -42.77
C SER A 371 -16.51 32.69 -43.36
N GLY A 372 -17.09 33.74 -42.78
CA GLY A 372 -18.36 34.32 -43.23
C GLY A 372 -19.60 33.64 -42.63
N ALA A 373 -19.44 32.77 -41.63
CA ALA A 373 -20.55 32.19 -40.90
C ALA A 373 -21.25 33.25 -40.01
N GLU A 374 -22.50 33.00 -39.69
CA GLU A 374 -23.27 33.85 -38.78
C GLU A 374 -22.62 33.86 -37.37
N PHE A 375 -22.75 35.01 -36.70
CA PHE A 375 -22.27 35.16 -35.31
C PHE A 375 -22.81 34.08 -34.37
N SER A 376 -24.10 33.74 -34.55
CA SER A 376 -24.78 32.66 -33.80
C SER A 376 -24.07 31.32 -33.93
N ALA A 377 -23.73 30.93 -35.17
CA ALA A 377 -23.04 29.69 -35.46
C ALA A 377 -21.60 29.66 -34.87
N ALA A 378 -20.86 30.78 -35.02
CA ALA A 378 -19.52 30.92 -34.44
C ALA A 378 -19.55 30.80 -32.91
N LEU A 379 -20.51 31.46 -32.26
CA LEU A 379 -20.68 31.43 -30.81
C LEU A 379 -21.08 30.01 -30.32
N SER A 380 -22.05 29.37 -31.01
CA SER A 380 -22.49 28.02 -30.67
C SER A 380 -21.36 27.01 -30.71
N ARG A 381 -20.50 27.06 -31.75
CA ARG A 381 -19.32 26.17 -31.84
C ARG A 381 -18.29 26.44 -30.75
N ALA A 382 -18.01 27.71 -30.46
CA ALA A 382 -17.07 28.09 -29.38
C ALA A 382 -17.59 27.64 -28.01
N VAL A 383 -18.88 27.82 -27.73
CA VAL A 383 -19.54 27.34 -26.51
C VAL A 383 -19.51 25.81 -26.44
N ALA A 384 -19.75 25.11 -27.54
CA ALA A 384 -19.66 23.65 -27.61
C ALA A 384 -18.25 23.16 -27.27
N VAL A 385 -17.17 23.81 -27.77
CA VAL A 385 -15.77 23.52 -27.42
C VAL A 385 -15.54 23.72 -25.93
N LEU A 386 -15.98 24.82 -25.34
CA LEU A 386 -15.83 25.07 -23.90
C LEU A 386 -16.51 24.01 -23.04
N VAL A 387 -17.74 23.63 -23.39
CA VAL A 387 -18.55 22.69 -22.60
C VAL A 387 -17.99 21.27 -22.65
N ILE A 388 -17.65 20.78 -23.87
CA ILE A 388 -17.19 19.40 -24.05
C ILE A 388 -15.82 19.16 -23.46
N SER A 389 -15.01 20.17 -23.33
CA SER A 389 -13.62 20.08 -22.93
C SER A 389 -13.42 20.03 -21.40
N CYS A 390 -14.45 19.76 -20.63
CA CYS A 390 -14.29 19.62 -19.19
C CYS A 390 -13.43 18.41 -18.83
N PRO A 391 -12.30 18.57 -18.10
CA PRO A 391 -11.44 17.46 -17.68
C PRO A 391 -11.97 16.75 -16.41
N CYS A 392 -13.30 16.60 -16.28
CA CYS A 392 -13.93 16.05 -15.07
C CYS A 392 -13.47 14.62 -14.78
N ALA A 393 -13.45 13.78 -15.82
CA ALA A 393 -13.03 12.38 -15.72
C ALA A 393 -11.55 12.23 -15.35
N LEU A 394 -10.69 13.14 -15.79
CA LEU A 394 -9.24 13.12 -15.54
C LEU A 394 -8.93 13.25 -14.04
N GLY A 395 -9.63 14.13 -13.33
CA GLY A 395 -9.44 14.33 -11.89
C GLY A 395 -9.86 13.12 -11.03
N LEU A 396 -10.67 12.21 -11.59
CA LEU A 396 -11.16 11.01 -10.91
C LEU A 396 -10.42 9.73 -11.30
N ALA A 397 -9.77 9.73 -12.46
CA ALA A 397 -9.16 8.56 -13.07
C ALA A 397 -8.22 7.80 -12.12
N THR A 398 -7.37 8.54 -11.39
CA THR A 398 -6.39 7.96 -10.47
C THR A 398 -6.95 7.71 -9.07
N PRO A 399 -7.57 8.68 -8.36
CA PRO A 399 -8.00 8.50 -6.98
C PRO A 399 -9.02 7.38 -6.79
N VAL A 400 -9.95 7.23 -7.74
CA VAL A 400 -10.99 6.19 -7.65
C VAL A 400 -10.38 4.80 -7.81
N ALA A 401 -9.47 4.60 -8.77
CA ALA A 401 -8.80 3.33 -8.98
C ALA A 401 -7.92 2.94 -7.78
N ILE A 402 -7.16 3.89 -7.22
CA ILE A 402 -6.35 3.66 -6.02
C ILE A 402 -7.22 3.25 -4.83
N MET A 403 -8.33 3.96 -4.59
CA MET A 403 -9.22 3.65 -3.48
C MET A 403 -9.86 2.26 -3.62
N VAL A 404 -10.30 1.89 -4.82
CA VAL A 404 -10.83 0.55 -5.07
C VAL A 404 -9.73 -0.50 -4.91
N GLY A 405 -8.54 -0.27 -5.47
CA GLY A 405 -7.38 -1.16 -5.34
C GLY A 405 -6.99 -1.39 -3.88
N ASN A 406 -6.85 -0.32 -3.09
CA ASN A 406 -6.58 -0.40 -1.66
C ASN A 406 -7.70 -1.13 -0.90
N GLY A 407 -8.96 -0.87 -1.25
CA GLY A 407 -10.09 -1.57 -0.65
C GLY A 407 -10.11 -3.06 -0.94
N VAL A 408 -9.71 -3.47 -2.15
CA VAL A 408 -9.52 -4.89 -2.50
C VAL A 408 -8.35 -5.49 -1.74
N GLY A 409 -7.23 -4.75 -1.65
CA GLY A 409 -6.06 -5.16 -0.86
C GLY A 409 -6.40 -5.39 0.60
N ALA A 410 -7.02 -4.40 1.25
CA ALA A 410 -7.38 -4.45 2.67
C ALA A 410 -8.29 -5.66 3.00
N LYS A 411 -9.28 -5.95 2.15
CA LYS A 411 -10.13 -7.14 2.31
C LYS A 411 -9.36 -8.47 2.24
N ASN A 412 -8.17 -8.48 1.69
CA ASN A 412 -7.32 -9.66 1.55
C ASN A 412 -6.10 -9.61 2.49
N GLY A 413 -6.08 -8.67 3.43
CA GLY A 413 -4.96 -8.50 4.36
C GLY A 413 -3.71 -7.86 3.75
N ILE A 414 -3.83 -7.15 2.62
CA ILE A 414 -2.75 -6.45 1.91
C ILE A 414 -2.96 -4.94 2.11
N LEU A 415 -2.10 -4.28 2.89
CA LEU A 415 -2.27 -2.90 3.32
C LEU A 415 -1.15 -2.01 2.77
N PHE A 416 -1.47 -1.18 1.79
CA PHE A 416 -0.55 -0.15 1.30
C PHE A 416 -0.66 1.10 2.18
N LYS A 417 0.43 1.60 2.72
CA LYS A 417 0.44 2.81 3.56
C LYS A 417 0.16 4.09 2.80
N THR A 418 0.58 4.14 1.53
CA THR A 418 0.40 5.32 0.67
C THR A 418 -0.01 4.92 -0.75
N ALA A 419 -0.57 5.85 -1.49
CA ALA A 419 -0.84 5.67 -2.92
C ALA A 419 0.46 5.50 -3.73
N ALA A 420 1.57 6.08 -3.26
CA ALA A 420 2.88 5.90 -3.87
C ALA A 420 3.40 4.48 -3.68
N SER A 421 3.25 3.91 -2.47
CA SER A 421 3.63 2.52 -2.20
C SER A 421 2.86 1.53 -3.08
N LEU A 422 1.55 1.78 -3.32
CA LEU A 422 0.77 0.99 -4.26
C LEU A 422 1.32 1.11 -5.69
N GLU A 423 1.73 2.31 -6.13
CA GLU A 423 2.32 2.50 -7.45
C GLU A 423 3.70 1.84 -7.57
N GLU A 424 4.58 1.97 -6.57
CA GLU A 424 5.93 1.40 -6.59
C GLU A 424 5.90 -0.14 -6.54
N ALA A 425 4.97 -0.75 -5.79
CA ALA A 425 4.82 -2.21 -5.74
C ALA A 425 4.66 -2.84 -7.14
N GLY A 426 3.96 -2.18 -8.06
CA GLY A 426 3.80 -2.65 -9.43
C GLY A 426 5.06 -2.55 -10.30
N LYS A 427 6.04 -1.76 -9.87
CA LYS A 427 7.29 -1.49 -10.60
C LYS A 427 8.44 -2.37 -10.13
N VAL A 428 8.26 -3.14 -9.06
CA VAL A 428 9.29 -4.02 -8.49
C VAL A 428 9.81 -5.01 -9.53
N GLU A 429 11.12 -5.11 -9.61
CA GLU A 429 11.87 -5.97 -10.54
C GLU A 429 12.75 -6.99 -9.80
N ILE A 430 13.25 -6.61 -8.63
CA ILE A 430 14.05 -7.43 -7.72
C ILE A 430 13.36 -7.51 -6.38
N ILE A 431 13.33 -8.68 -5.76
CA ILE A 431 12.82 -8.83 -4.40
C ILE A 431 13.87 -9.50 -3.52
N ALA A 432 14.25 -8.80 -2.46
CA ALA A 432 15.10 -9.31 -1.42
C ALA A 432 14.22 -9.83 -0.27
N LEU A 433 14.40 -11.09 0.08
CA LEU A 433 13.61 -11.80 1.08
C LEU A 433 14.52 -12.11 2.27
N ASP A 434 14.20 -11.65 3.46
CA ASP A 434 14.85 -12.18 4.66
C ASP A 434 14.55 -13.67 4.80
N LYS A 435 15.43 -14.42 5.44
CA LYS A 435 15.20 -15.84 5.68
C LYS A 435 14.22 -16.04 6.84
N THR A 436 14.62 -15.57 8.03
CA THR A 436 13.99 -15.93 9.30
C THR A 436 12.65 -15.23 9.50
N GLY A 437 11.59 -15.99 9.80
CA GLY A 437 10.23 -15.42 9.95
C GLY A 437 9.57 -14.97 8.65
N THR A 438 10.34 -14.83 7.55
CA THR A 438 9.86 -14.41 6.23
C THR A 438 9.65 -15.60 5.29
N ILE A 439 10.73 -16.28 4.87
CA ILE A 439 10.66 -17.50 4.05
C ILE A 439 10.44 -18.73 4.93
N THR A 440 10.99 -18.70 6.16
CA THR A 440 10.87 -19.75 7.17
C THR A 440 9.87 -19.35 8.25
N ASN A 441 9.49 -20.31 9.09
CA ASN A 441 8.54 -20.08 10.19
C ASN A 441 9.12 -19.21 11.31
N GLY A 442 10.46 -19.06 11.39
CA GLY A 442 11.14 -18.30 12.44
C GLY A 442 11.20 -19.03 13.79
N THR A 443 10.58 -20.18 13.88
CA THR A 443 10.60 -21.04 15.06
C THR A 443 11.22 -22.38 14.69
N PRO A 444 12.37 -22.76 15.30
CA PRO A 444 12.97 -24.05 15.08
C PRO A 444 12.03 -25.19 15.48
N VAL A 445 12.02 -26.26 14.70
CA VAL A 445 11.26 -27.48 15.00
C VAL A 445 12.18 -28.71 14.98
N LEU A 446 11.84 -29.75 15.74
CA LEU A 446 12.54 -31.01 15.70
C LEU A 446 12.25 -31.73 14.37
N THR A 447 13.27 -31.98 13.55
CA THR A 447 13.13 -32.57 12.21
C THR A 447 13.54 -34.04 12.16
N ASN A 448 14.61 -34.43 12.83
CA ASN A 448 15.12 -35.79 12.79
C ASN A 448 15.55 -36.24 14.18
N VAL A 449 15.36 -37.53 14.45
CA VAL A 449 15.88 -38.22 15.64
C VAL A 449 16.72 -39.39 15.14
N ILE A 450 17.99 -39.41 15.55
CA ILE A 450 18.99 -40.41 15.13
C ILE A 450 19.52 -41.06 16.39
N PRO A 451 18.93 -42.18 16.83
CA PRO A 451 19.46 -42.96 17.95
C PRO A 451 20.70 -43.75 17.52
N VAL A 452 21.61 -44.03 18.43
CA VAL A 452 22.72 -44.98 18.21
C VAL A 452 22.15 -46.39 17.98
N GLU A 453 21.17 -46.77 18.78
CA GLU A 453 20.43 -48.04 18.69
C GLU A 453 18.95 -47.70 18.46
N GLU A 454 18.34 -48.17 17.37
CA GLU A 454 16.95 -47.77 17.00
C GLU A 454 15.92 -48.15 18.06
N GLU A 455 16.18 -49.21 18.81
CA GLU A 455 15.38 -49.65 19.97
C GLU A 455 15.29 -48.62 21.12
N LYS A 456 16.27 -47.75 21.21
CA LYS A 456 16.36 -46.71 22.26
C LYS A 456 15.81 -45.34 21.78
N ARG A 457 15.14 -45.26 20.66
CA ARG A 457 14.62 -44.01 20.09
C ARG A 457 13.66 -43.27 21.06
N GLU A 458 12.74 -44.02 21.69
CA GLU A 458 11.78 -43.44 22.63
C GLU A 458 12.47 -42.99 23.93
N GLU A 459 13.48 -43.74 24.40
CA GLU A 459 14.27 -43.35 25.56
C GLU A 459 15.04 -42.06 25.26
N LEU A 460 15.73 -41.96 24.10
CA LEU A 460 16.41 -40.78 23.64
C LEU A 460 15.51 -39.55 23.65
N LEU A 461 14.34 -39.63 23.02
CA LEU A 461 13.38 -38.56 22.97
C LEU A 461 12.90 -38.15 24.37
N ARG A 462 12.56 -39.09 25.21
CA ARG A 462 12.07 -38.80 26.54
C ARG A 462 13.14 -38.15 27.43
N LEU A 463 14.40 -38.61 27.37
CA LEU A 463 15.50 -38.00 28.05
C LEU A 463 15.85 -36.62 27.52
N ALA A 464 15.77 -36.43 26.19
CA ALA A 464 15.95 -35.11 25.54
C ALA A 464 14.91 -34.10 26.00
N VAL A 465 13.61 -34.46 26.01
CA VAL A 465 12.54 -33.60 26.51
C VAL A 465 12.77 -33.31 28.02
N SER A 466 13.27 -34.30 28.79
CA SER A 466 13.47 -34.13 30.21
C SER A 466 14.59 -33.15 30.54
N ILE A 467 15.74 -33.25 29.85
CA ILE A 467 16.90 -32.38 30.13
C ILE A 467 16.63 -30.95 29.59
N GLU A 468 15.94 -30.79 28.46
CA GLU A 468 15.65 -29.50 27.86
C GLU A 468 14.45 -28.78 28.50
N LYS A 469 13.67 -29.45 29.36
CA LYS A 469 12.49 -28.88 30.02
C LYS A 469 12.74 -27.55 30.73
N ASN A 470 13.91 -27.40 31.31
CA ASN A 470 14.30 -26.24 32.10
C ASN A 470 15.16 -25.25 31.32
N SER A 471 15.38 -25.48 30.02
CA SER A 471 16.16 -24.62 29.12
C SER A 471 15.26 -23.64 28.41
N GLU A 472 15.65 -22.36 28.39
CA GLU A 472 14.94 -21.29 27.65
C GLU A 472 15.47 -21.13 26.21
N HIS A 473 16.44 -21.93 25.81
CA HIS A 473 17.06 -21.83 24.49
C HIS A 473 16.07 -22.18 23.39
N PRO A 474 16.02 -21.49 22.23
CA PRO A 474 15.08 -21.76 21.12
C PRO A 474 15.12 -23.22 20.64
N LEU A 475 16.29 -23.84 20.60
CA LEU A 475 16.44 -25.27 20.23
C LEU A 475 15.80 -26.20 21.28
N ALA A 476 15.87 -25.86 22.56
CA ALA A 476 15.20 -26.59 23.62
C ALA A 476 13.69 -26.52 23.50
N LYS A 477 13.14 -25.33 23.21
CA LYS A 477 11.72 -25.15 22.99
C LYS A 477 11.20 -26.02 21.83
N ALA A 478 11.99 -26.19 20.77
CA ALA A 478 11.62 -27.08 19.66
C ALA A 478 11.45 -28.53 20.11
N ILE A 479 12.33 -28.99 21.00
CA ILE A 479 12.29 -30.37 21.58
C ILE A 479 11.11 -30.49 22.55
N GLN A 480 10.87 -29.48 23.38
CA GLN A 480 9.76 -29.41 24.32
C GLN A 480 8.42 -29.48 23.59
N SER A 481 8.20 -28.60 22.59
CA SER A 481 6.98 -28.58 21.80
C SER A 481 6.70 -29.89 21.08
N TYR A 482 7.74 -30.54 20.53
CA TYR A 482 7.61 -31.87 19.96
C TYR A 482 7.20 -32.91 21.00
N GLY A 483 7.77 -32.83 22.22
CA GLY A 483 7.41 -33.70 23.34
C GLY A 483 5.95 -33.55 23.75
N GLU A 484 5.46 -32.31 23.83
CA GLU A 484 4.06 -31.99 24.14
C GLU A 484 3.10 -32.51 23.04
N GLU A 485 3.42 -32.28 21.79
CA GLU A 485 2.63 -32.79 20.64
C GLU A 485 2.49 -34.32 20.65
N LYS A 486 3.59 -35.02 21.00
CA LYS A 486 3.60 -36.47 21.03
C LYS A 486 3.14 -37.06 22.38
N GLY A 487 2.78 -36.22 23.35
CA GLY A 487 2.36 -36.65 24.69
C GLY A 487 3.47 -37.33 25.49
N ILE A 488 4.76 -36.94 25.27
CA ILE A 488 5.90 -37.51 25.97
C ILE A 488 5.98 -36.87 27.36
N VAL A 489 5.81 -37.68 28.40
CA VAL A 489 5.92 -37.21 29.76
C VAL A 489 7.42 -37.19 30.18
N PRO A 490 7.96 -36.00 30.47
CA PRO A 490 9.38 -35.89 30.90
C PRO A 490 9.65 -36.56 32.24
N TYR A 491 10.87 -37.07 32.40
CA TYR A 491 11.35 -37.55 33.69
C TYR A 491 11.74 -36.34 34.60
N PRO A 492 11.63 -36.47 35.92
CA PRO A 492 12.19 -35.49 36.84
C PRO A 492 13.72 -35.53 36.76
N VAL A 493 14.33 -34.36 36.48
CA VAL A 493 15.78 -34.19 36.46
C VAL A 493 16.20 -33.24 37.58
N GLU A 494 17.36 -33.49 38.15
CA GLU A 494 17.95 -32.71 39.24
C GLU A 494 19.25 -32.06 38.76
N GLU A 495 19.73 -31.03 39.49
CA GLU A 495 21.02 -30.35 39.25
C GLU A 495 21.17 -29.87 37.78
N PHE A 496 20.09 -29.28 37.21
CA PHE A 496 20.17 -28.70 35.89
C PHE A 496 21.18 -27.56 35.81
N GLN A 497 22.11 -27.63 34.86
CA GLN A 497 23.14 -26.65 34.64
C GLN A 497 23.32 -26.34 33.16
N ALA A 498 23.25 -25.06 32.80
CA ALA A 498 23.57 -24.60 31.44
C ALA A 498 25.09 -24.46 31.27
N LEU A 499 25.63 -25.09 30.24
CA LEU A 499 27.07 -25.04 29.88
C LEU A 499 27.21 -24.02 28.76
N THR A 500 27.58 -22.78 29.10
CA THR A 500 27.60 -21.64 28.16
C THR A 500 28.35 -21.99 26.87
N GLY A 501 27.66 -21.92 25.73
CA GLY A 501 28.23 -22.22 24.41
C GLY A 501 28.40 -23.72 24.08
N HIS A 502 28.08 -24.61 25.00
CA HIS A 502 28.38 -26.05 24.87
C HIS A 502 27.14 -26.93 24.97
N GLY A 503 26.11 -26.52 25.75
CA GLY A 503 24.90 -27.29 25.92
C GLY A 503 24.34 -27.21 27.35
N VAL A 504 23.67 -28.29 27.78
CA VAL A 504 23.07 -28.39 29.13
C VAL A 504 23.38 -29.74 29.76
N SER A 505 23.48 -29.79 31.09
CA SER A 505 23.65 -31.01 31.85
C SER A 505 22.66 -31.11 33.00
N ALA A 506 22.27 -32.33 33.40
CA ALA A 506 21.37 -32.59 34.51
C ALA A 506 21.64 -34.00 35.08
N LEU A 507 21.10 -34.29 36.26
CA LEU A 507 21.11 -35.63 36.82
C LEU A 507 19.71 -36.28 36.68
N TYR A 508 19.69 -37.54 36.24
CA TYR A 508 18.53 -38.39 36.24
C TYR A 508 18.82 -39.70 36.94
N GLN A 509 18.15 -39.97 38.06
CA GLN A 509 18.36 -41.15 38.91
C GLN A 509 19.84 -41.31 39.39
N GLY A 510 20.55 -40.18 39.57
CA GLY A 510 21.98 -40.18 39.93
C GLY A 510 22.94 -40.35 38.76
N GLU A 511 22.44 -40.57 37.53
CA GLU A 511 23.21 -40.66 36.29
C GLU A 511 23.30 -39.31 35.60
N LYS A 512 24.46 -38.93 35.09
CA LYS A 512 24.68 -37.65 34.43
C LYS A 512 24.15 -37.68 32.99
N LEU A 513 23.21 -36.77 32.70
CA LEU A 513 22.75 -36.50 31.37
C LEU A 513 23.46 -35.25 30.81
N LEU A 514 23.73 -35.27 29.51
CA LEU A 514 24.35 -34.15 28.81
C LEU A 514 23.67 -33.99 27.42
N ALA A 515 23.28 -32.78 27.10
CA ALA A 515 22.91 -32.39 25.75
C ALA A 515 23.92 -31.36 25.26
N CYS A 516 24.64 -31.63 24.15
CA CYS A 516 25.74 -30.78 23.71
C CYS A 516 25.87 -30.64 22.21
N SER A 517 26.66 -29.64 21.79
CA SER A 517 27.02 -29.39 20.37
C SER A 517 28.07 -30.42 19.90
N GLU A 518 28.20 -30.58 18.58
CA GLU A 518 29.21 -31.47 17.98
C GLU A 518 30.63 -31.08 18.36
N GLY A 519 30.95 -29.78 18.45
CA GLY A 519 32.29 -29.30 18.83
C GLY A 519 32.67 -29.74 20.24
N TYR A 520 31.71 -29.63 21.19
CA TYR A 520 31.95 -30.10 22.56
C TYR A 520 32.05 -31.63 22.64
N LEU A 521 31.21 -32.34 21.91
CA LEU A 521 31.22 -33.79 21.83
C LEU A 521 32.59 -34.33 21.38
N ARG A 522 33.15 -33.78 20.30
CA ARG A 522 34.46 -34.23 19.77
C ARG A 522 35.63 -33.91 20.68
N LYS A 523 35.53 -32.88 21.49
CA LYS A 523 36.58 -32.44 22.40
C LYS A 523 36.67 -33.31 23.65
N GLU A 524 35.52 -33.64 24.20
CA GLU A 524 35.42 -34.28 25.53
C GLU A 524 35.15 -35.78 25.47
N PHE A 525 34.67 -36.29 24.35
CA PHE A 525 34.22 -37.68 24.21
C PHE A 525 34.74 -38.33 22.93
N THR A 526 35.04 -39.62 23.02
CA THR A 526 35.37 -40.43 21.82
C THR A 526 34.09 -41.00 21.26
N VAL A 527 33.72 -40.61 20.02
CA VAL A 527 32.54 -41.05 19.32
C VAL A 527 32.97 -41.79 18.05
N GLU A 528 32.24 -42.84 17.66
CA GLU A 528 32.48 -43.58 16.43
C GLU A 528 32.23 -42.72 15.22
N ASP A 529 33.19 -42.61 14.30
CA ASP A 529 33.06 -41.86 13.08
C ASP A 529 31.85 -42.31 12.22
N ALA A 530 31.53 -43.59 12.25
CA ALA A 530 30.37 -44.15 11.58
C ALA A 530 28.99 -43.57 11.99
N PHE A 531 28.89 -43.11 13.29
CA PHE A 531 27.68 -42.42 13.74
C PHE A 531 27.67 -40.97 13.24
N LEU A 532 28.80 -40.30 13.28
CA LEU A 532 28.90 -38.92 12.78
C LEU A 532 28.69 -38.81 11.27
N GLU A 533 29.09 -39.84 10.49
CA GLU A 533 28.77 -39.90 9.05
C GLU A 533 27.27 -39.96 8.78
N LYS A 534 26.45 -40.49 9.69
CA LYS A 534 24.96 -40.47 9.56
C LYS A 534 24.37 -39.11 9.86
N VAL A 535 25.03 -38.29 10.72
CA VAL A 535 24.56 -37.00 11.17
C VAL A 535 25.06 -35.84 10.25
N HIS A 536 26.25 -35.95 9.70
CA HIS A 536 26.86 -34.95 8.82
C HIS A 536 25.98 -34.51 7.61
N PRO A 537 25.24 -35.37 6.94
CA PRO A 537 24.34 -34.94 5.88
C PRO A 537 23.31 -33.92 6.36
N LEU A 538 22.79 -34.04 7.59
CA LEU A 538 21.83 -33.12 8.16
C LEU A 538 22.44 -31.73 8.42
N SER A 539 23.71 -31.67 8.86
CA SER A 539 24.44 -30.40 8.98
C SER A 539 24.59 -29.74 7.62
N LYS A 540 24.82 -30.51 6.53
CA LYS A 540 24.87 -29.99 5.15
C LYS A 540 23.50 -29.51 4.65
N GLU A 541 22.40 -30.05 5.20
CA GLU A 541 21.04 -29.59 4.95
C GLU A 541 20.66 -28.36 5.79
N GLY A 542 21.60 -27.79 6.57
CA GLY A 542 21.35 -26.60 7.36
C GLY A 542 20.69 -26.86 8.72
N LYS A 543 20.67 -28.10 9.17
CA LYS A 543 20.08 -28.47 10.47
C LYS A 543 21.12 -28.38 11.58
N THR A 544 20.67 -27.97 12.76
CA THR A 544 21.48 -27.94 13.98
C THR A 544 21.33 -29.27 14.70
N ASN A 545 22.43 -29.98 14.89
CA ASN A 545 22.43 -31.27 15.56
C ASN A 545 22.84 -31.13 17.04
N LEU A 546 21.99 -31.62 17.93
CA LEU A 546 22.21 -31.70 19.34
C LEU A 546 22.48 -33.16 19.71
N PHE A 547 23.54 -33.44 20.44
CA PHE A 547 23.96 -34.78 20.84
C PHE A 547 23.65 -35.03 22.31
N PHE A 548 23.04 -36.18 22.58
CA PHE A 548 22.56 -36.56 23.92
C PHE A 548 23.37 -37.74 24.43
N LEU A 549 23.92 -37.56 25.64
CA LEU A 549 24.74 -38.58 26.32
C LEU A 549 24.15 -38.89 27.70
N LYS A 550 24.33 -40.09 28.12
CA LYS A 550 24.05 -40.59 29.46
C LYS A 550 25.31 -41.30 30.02
N GLU A 551 25.81 -40.86 31.19
CA GLU A 551 27.05 -41.35 31.76
C GLU A 551 28.22 -41.39 30.73
N GLY A 552 28.37 -40.35 29.91
CA GLY A 552 29.38 -40.23 28.88
C GLY A 552 29.19 -41.16 27.66
N LYS A 553 28.15 -41.98 27.62
CA LYS A 553 27.78 -42.81 26.46
C LYS A 553 26.81 -42.07 25.58
N LEU A 554 27.10 -42.00 24.29
CA LEU A 554 26.22 -41.40 23.30
C LEU A 554 24.95 -42.21 23.13
N LEU A 555 23.78 -41.56 23.33
CA LEU A 555 22.44 -42.14 23.06
C LEU A 555 22.00 -41.89 21.62
N GLY A 556 22.33 -40.71 21.09
CA GLY A 556 21.95 -40.32 19.74
C GLY A 556 22.05 -38.81 19.52
N ALA A 557 21.56 -38.38 18.37
CA ALA A 557 21.47 -36.98 17.96
C ALA A 557 20.03 -36.59 17.58
N ILE A 558 19.67 -35.37 17.89
CA ILE A 558 18.42 -34.75 17.46
C ILE A 558 18.74 -33.54 16.60
N ALA A 559 18.17 -33.52 15.38
CA ALA A 559 18.33 -32.39 14.46
C ALA A 559 17.14 -31.45 14.61
N VAL A 560 17.44 -30.17 14.73
CA VAL A 560 16.47 -29.07 14.81
C VAL A 560 16.75 -28.09 13.70
N ALA A 561 15.71 -27.61 13.03
CA ALA A 561 15.85 -26.62 11.96
C ALA A 561 14.67 -25.67 11.92
N ASP A 562 14.90 -24.47 11.45
CA ASP A 562 13.85 -23.55 11.03
C ASP A 562 13.37 -23.95 9.64
N THR A 563 12.13 -24.36 9.53
CA THR A 563 11.55 -24.95 8.31
C THR A 563 10.94 -23.88 7.42
N LEU A 564 10.92 -24.14 6.11
CA LEU A 564 10.23 -23.29 5.15
C LEU A 564 8.74 -23.25 5.47
N LYS A 565 8.12 -22.06 5.27
CA LYS A 565 6.66 -21.94 5.27
C LYS A 565 6.06 -22.78 4.13
N GLU A 566 4.90 -23.35 4.36
CA GLU A 566 4.23 -24.25 3.40
C GLU A 566 4.02 -23.61 2.03
N ASP A 567 3.74 -22.30 2.01
CA ASP A 567 3.46 -21.51 0.80
C ASP A 567 4.71 -20.84 0.19
N ALA A 568 5.89 -20.98 0.82
CA ALA A 568 7.12 -20.29 0.39
C ALA A 568 7.54 -20.68 -1.03
N LYS A 569 7.57 -21.98 -1.34
CA LYS A 569 7.96 -22.48 -2.68
C LYS A 569 7.01 -21.98 -3.76
N GLU A 570 5.72 -21.97 -3.47
CA GLU A 570 4.72 -21.49 -4.42
C GLU A 570 4.79 -19.96 -4.59
N GLY A 571 4.93 -19.21 -3.51
CA GLY A 571 5.09 -17.75 -3.56
C GLY A 571 6.31 -17.32 -4.37
N ILE A 572 7.45 -17.98 -4.17
CA ILE A 572 8.68 -17.70 -4.93
C ILE A 572 8.50 -18.08 -6.42
N ARG A 573 7.86 -19.20 -6.69
CA ARG A 573 7.54 -19.61 -8.07
C ARG A 573 6.65 -18.58 -8.78
N GLU A 574 5.63 -18.04 -8.09
CA GLU A 574 4.76 -17.00 -8.64
C GLU A 574 5.50 -15.68 -8.87
N LEU A 575 6.42 -15.27 -7.98
CA LEU A 575 7.27 -14.09 -8.18
C LEU A 575 8.11 -14.23 -9.46
N LYS A 576 8.75 -15.39 -9.64
CA LYS A 576 9.55 -15.68 -10.83
C LYS A 576 8.70 -15.72 -12.11
N ALA A 577 7.48 -16.25 -12.04
CA ALA A 577 6.52 -16.23 -13.16
C ALA A 577 6.10 -14.79 -13.54
N GLN A 578 6.11 -13.86 -12.58
CA GLN A 578 5.88 -12.43 -12.82
C GLN A 578 7.12 -11.70 -13.37
N GLY A 579 8.24 -12.39 -13.58
CA GLY A 579 9.49 -11.83 -14.07
C GLY A 579 10.35 -11.17 -13.00
N ILE A 580 10.05 -11.36 -11.72
CA ILE A 580 10.77 -10.75 -10.60
C ILE A 580 11.97 -11.63 -10.24
N PHE A 581 13.13 -11.02 -10.06
CA PHE A 581 14.33 -11.68 -9.59
C PHE A 581 14.32 -11.80 -8.07
N THR A 582 14.51 -13.01 -7.54
CA THR A 582 14.37 -13.30 -6.12
C THR A 582 15.73 -13.54 -5.48
N VAL A 583 16.03 -12.79 -4.41
CA VAL A 583 17.28 -12.89 -3.64
C VAL A 583 16.94 -13.18 -2.18
N MET A 584 17.53 -14.22 -1.60
CA MET A 584 17.42 -14.46 -0.17
C MET A 584 18.58 -13.82 0.58
N LEU A 585 18.29 -13.09 1.66
CA LEU A 585 19.28 -12.52 2.58
C LEU A 585 19.26 -13.27 3.91
N THR A 586 20.41 -13.60 4.44
CA THR A 586 20.50 -14.27 5.75
C THR A 586 21.84 -14.03 6.44
N GLY A 587 21.82 -14.01 7.77
CA GLY A 587 23.03 -14.04 8.60
C GLY A 587 23.62 -15.44 8.78
N ASP A 588 22.97 -16.49 8.27
CA ASP A 588 23.43 -17.87 8.41
C ASP A 588 24.71 -18.12 7.60
N GLN A 589 25.41 -19.16 8.03
CA GLN A 589 26.55 -19.68 7.26
C GLN A 589 26.13 -20.13 5.86
N LYS A 590 27.04 -19.98 4.92
CA LYS A 590 26.83 -20.23 3.50
C LYS A 590 26.18 -21.58 3.17
N ASN A 591 26.64 -22.66 3.80
CA ASN A 591 26.13 -24.02 3.49
C ASN A 591 24.65 -24.16 3.86
N THR A 592 24.24 -23.62 5.01
CA THR A 592 22.87 -23.57 5.47
C THR A 592 22.02 -22.70 4.54
N ALA A 593 22.53 -21.52 4.20
CA ALA A 593 21.83 -20.59 3.32
C ALA A 593 21.62 -21.16 1.90
N ASP A 594 22.64 -21.79 1.31
CA ASP A 594 22.59 -22.42 -0.01
C ASP A 594 21.57 -23.59 -0.02
N ALA A 595 21.49 -24.39 1.05
CA ALA A 595 20.52 -25.48 1.20
C ALA A 595 19.07 -24.96 1.21
N ILE A 596 18.79 -23.95 2.05
CA ILE A 596 17.47 -23.34 2.16
C ILE A 596 17.08 -22.62 0.87
N ALA A 597 18.00 -21.88 0.26
CA ALA A 597 17.80 -21.18 -1.01
C ALA A 597 17.43 -22.14 -2.15
N LYS A 598 18.13 -23.26 -2.23
CA LYS A 598 17.84 -24.33 -3.21
C LYS A 598 16.47 -24.96 -2.97
N GLU A 599 16.13 -25.20 -1.72
CA GLU A 599 14.83 -25.77 -1.35
C GLU A 599 13.68 -24.79 -1.61
N ALA A 600 13.86 -23.51 -1.28
CA ALA A 600 12.89 -22.44 -1.54
C ALA A 600 12.77 -22.09 -3.02
N GLY A 601 13.84 -22.30 -3.81
CA GLY A 601 13.88 -22.07 -5.25
C GLY A 601 14.14 -20.61 -5.65
N VAL A 602 14.81 -19.81 -4.79
CA VAL A 602 15.22 -18.43 -5.12
C VAL A 602 16.29 -18.39 -6.21
N ASP A 603 16.45 -17.24 -6.89
CA ASP A 603 17.43 -17.09 -7.98
C ASP A 603 18.85 -16.89 -7.43
N ALA A 604 19.00 -16.21 -6.29
CA ALA A 604 20.29 -15.95 -5.65
C ALA A 604 20.17 -15.95 -4.13
N VAL A 605 21.30 -16.13 -3.45
CA VAL A 605 21.41 -16.05 -2.00
C VAL A 605 22.65 -15.26 -1.60
N ILE A 606 22.48 -14.40 -0.58
CA ILE A 606 23.56 -13.66 0.07
C ILE A 606 23.54 -14.06 1.54
N ALA A 607 24.55 -14.84 1.92
CA ALA A 607 24.71 -15.39 3.27
C ALA A 607 25.65 -14.51 4.10
N GLU A 608 25.69 -14.76 5.41
CA GLU A 608 26.63 -14.13 6.36
C GLU A 608 26.50 -12.59 6.42
N VAL A 609 25.28 -12.09 6.13
CA VAL A 609 24.96 -10.66 6.15
C VAL A 609 24.55 -10.25 7.56
N LEU A 610 25.35 -9.41 8.19
CA LEU A 610 24.98 -8.79 9.47
C LEU A 610 23.78 -7.83 9.28
N PRO A 611 23.02 -7.56 10.33
CA PRO A 611 21.86 -6.66 10.24
C PRO A 611 22.19 -5.31 9.59
N ASP A 612 23.29 -4.68 9.97
CA ASP A 612 23.75 -3.41 9.38
C ASP A 612 24.22 -3.53 7.92
N GLY A 613 24.59 -4.72 7.48
CA GLY A 613 25.04 -5.01 6.11
C GLY A 613 23.88 -5.16 5.12
N LYS A 614 22.66 -5.47 5.60
CA LYS A 614 21.49 -5.64 4.71
C LYS A 614 21.17 -4.39 3.91
N GLU A 615 21.31 -3.19 4.49
CA GLU A 615 21.09 -1.92 3.80
C GLU A 615 22.06 -1.74 2.61
N ALA A 616 23.35 -2.08 2.79
CA ALA A 616 24.33 -1.97 1.74
C ALA A 616 24.03 -2.92 0.55
N VAL A 617 23.55 -4.12 0.85
CA VAL A 617 23.09 -5.07 -0.16
C VAL A 617 21.90 -4.52 -0.96
N ILE A 618 20.90 -3.96 -0.28
CA ILE A 618 19.74 -3.34 -0.95
C ILE A 618 20.19 -2.21 -1.88
N ARG A 619 21.09 -1.33 -1.42
CA ARG A 619 21.66 -0.24 -2.23
C ARG A 619 22.36 -0.76 -3.48
N GLU A 620 23.07 -1.86 -3.37
CA GLU A 620 23.74 -2.49 -4.50
C GLU A 620 22.74 -3.06 -5.50
N LEU A 621 21.73 -3.79 -5.03
CA LEU A 621 20.66 -4.34 -5.87
C LEU A 621 19.88 -3.24 -6.61
N GLN A 622 19.70 -2.06 -6.01
CA GLN A 622 19.04 -0.90 -6.64
C GLN A 622 19.78 -0.37 -7.88
N SER A 623 21.07 -0.71 -8.07
CA SER A 623 21.80 -0.36 -9.31
C SER A 623 21.35 -1.16 -10.53
N PHE A 624 20.60 -2.27 -10.34
CA PHE A 624 20.11 -3.15 -11.40
C PHE A 624 18.61 -3.02 -11.67
N GLY A 625 17.86 -2.41 -10.75
CA GLY A 625 16.41 -2.26 -10.91
C GLY A 625 15.71 -1.83 -9.63
N LYS A 626 14.39 -1.79 -9.67
CA LYS A 626 13.54 -1.47 -8.51
C LYS A 626 13.49 -2.62 -7.53
N VAL A 627 13.94 -2.37 -6.30
CA VAL A 627 14.10 -3.38 -5.24
C VAL A 627 12.99 -3.28 -4.20
N ALA A 628 12.34 -4.41 -3.93
CA ALA A 628 11.55 -4.58 -2.72
C ALA A 628 12.34 -5.38 -1.68
N MET A 629 12.27 -4.99 -0.40
CA MET A 629 12.76 -5.76 0.74
C MET A 629 11.58 -6.32 1.52
N VAL A 630 11.63 -7.60 1.86
CA VAL A 630 10.63 -8.28 2.70
C VAL A 630 11.28 -8.77 3.97
N GLY A 631 10.71 -8.40 5.11
CA GLY A 631 11.17 -8.80 6.43
C GLY A 631 10.05 -8.79 7.46
N ASP A 632 10.28 -9.39 8.63
CA ASP A 632 9.31 -9.51 9.72
C ASP A 632 9.71 -8.76 10.98
N GLY A 633 10.97 -8.35 11.10
CA GLY A 633 11.59 -7.97 12.35
C GLY A 633 12.22 -6.60 12.44
N ILE A 634 12.65 -6.29 13.65
CA ILE A 634 13.37 -5.05 14.01
C ILE A 634 14.70 -4.98 13.25
N ASN A 635 15.34 -6.11 12.98
CA ASN A 635 16.63 -6.21 12.31
C ASN A 635 16.59 -5.77 10.84
N ASP A 636 15.41 -5.74 10.24
CA ASP A 636 15.21 -5.41 8.83
C ASP A 636 14.74 -3.98 8.59
N ALA A 637 14.41 -3.22 9.66
CA ALA A 637 13.80 -1.90 9.55
C ALA A 637 14.61 -0.92 8.69
N VAL A 638 15.93 -0.93 8.80
CA VAL A 638 16.83 -0.09 8.01
C VAL A 638 16.81 -0.50 6.54
N ALA A 639 16.84 -1.80 6.26
CA ALA A 639 16.78 -2.35 4.90
C ALA A 639 15.41 -2.14 4.26
N LEU A 640 14.32 -2.29 5.02
CA LEU A 640 12.94 -2.00 4.58
C LEU A 640 12.80 -0.53 4.17
N THR A 641 13.29 0.40 5.00
CA THR A 641 13.24 1.84 4.70
C THR A 641 14.13 2.21 3.51
N ARG A 642 15.25 1.50 3.30
CA ARG A 642 16.18 1.77 2.19
C ARG A 642 15.65 1.31 0.84
N ALA A 643 14.91 0.23 0.80
CA ALA A 643 14.36 -0.33 -0.43
C ALA A 643 13.42 0.67 -1.16
N ASP A 644 13.19 0.45 -2.46
CA ASP A 644 12.16 1.21 -3.20
C ASP A 644 10.75 0.87 -2.70
N LEU A 645 10.59 -0.33 -2.11
CA LEU A 645 9.38 -0.78 -1.44
C LEU A 645 9.75 -1.66 -0.25
N GLY A 646 9.46 -1.23 0.96
CA GLY A 646 9.55 -2.07 2.16
C GLY A 646 8.26 -2.87 2.36
N ILE A 647 8.36 -4.18 2.57
CA ILE A 647 7.23 -5.08 2.80
C ILE A 647 7.39 -5.77 4.16
N ALA A 648 6.51 -5.48 5.09
CA ALA A 648 6.42 -6.22 6.35
C ALA A 648 5.49 -7.43 6.18
N ILE A 649 5.93 -8.61 6.62
CA ILE A 649 5.17 -9.85 6.51
C ILE A 649 4.73 -10.35 7.90
N GLY A 650 3.45 -10.73 8.02
CA GLY A 650 2.84 -11.11 9.29
C GLY A 650 2.49 -9.90 10.15
N ALA A 651 1.87 -10.16 11.30
CA ALA A 651 1.66 -9.14 12.33
C ALA A 651 2.99 -8.82 13.03
N GLY A 652 4.02 -8.46 12.23
CA GLY A 652 5.38 -8.19 12.68
C GLY A 652 5.46 -7.17 13.81
N THR A 653 6.65 -6.90 14.30
CA THR A 653 6.86 -5.88 15.33
C THR A 653 6.38 -4.51 14.85
N ASP A 654 5.86 -3.69 15.76
CA ASP A 654 5.42 -2.33 15.44
C ASP A 654 6.49 -1.54 14.66
N VAL A 655 7.78 -1.81 14.95
CA VAL A 655 8.93 -1.20 14.24
C VAL A 655 9.00 -1.62 12.76
N ALA A 656 8.77 -2.89 12.45
CA ALA A 656 8.75 -3.36 11.05
C ALA A 656 7.53 -2.79 10.30
N ILE A 657 6.38 -2.76 10.97
CA ILE A 657 5.18 -2.13 10.43
C ILE A 657 5.45 -0.66 10.13
N ASP A 658 6.10 0.08 11.03
CA ASP A 658 6.39 1.50 10.83
C ASP A 658 7.40 1.75 9.70
N ALA A 659 8.40 0.91 9.55
CA ALA A 659 9.43 1.02 8.52
C ALA A 659 8.95 0.62 7.10
N ALA A 660 7.95 -0.24 6.99
CA ALA A 660 7.47 -0.77 5.72
C ALA A 660 6.51 0.18 5.00
N ASP A 661 6.43 0.06 3.68
CA ASP A 661 5.47 0.73 2.79
C ASP A 661 4.20 -0.09 2.54
N LEU A 662 4.35 -1.41 2.62
CA LEU A 662 3.31 -2.42 2.44
C LEU A 662 3.34 -3.38 3.62
N VAL A 663 2.19 -3.62 4.21
CA VAL A 663 2.02 -4.57 5.32
C VAL A 663 1.13 -5.72 4.85
N LEU A 664 1.64 -6.93 4.98
CA LEU A 664 0.92 -8.17 4.76
C LEU A 664 0.48 -8.72 6.11
N MET A 665 -0.82 -8.67 6.40
CA MET A 665 -1.37 -9.09 7.70
C MET A 665 -1.15 -10.56 7.99
N LYS A 666 -1.06 -11.37 6.96
CA LYS A 666 -0.77 -12.80 7.06
C LYS A 666 0.72 -13.04 6.91
N SER A 667 1.22 -14.01 7.67
CA SER A 667 2.61 -14.44 7.54
C SER A 667 2.78 -15.42 6.36
N ARG A 668 2.31 -15.03 5.15
CA ARG A 668 2.30 -15.89 3.94
C ARG A 668 3.12 -15.28 2.82
N VAL A 669 4.07 -16.05 2.32
CA VAL A 669 4.93 -15.64 1.20
C VAL A 669 4.12 -15.44 -0.08
N LEU A 670 3.05 -16.21 -0.27
CA LEU A 670 2.16 -16.13 -1.44
C LEU A 670 1.41 -14.78 -1.54
N ASP A 671 1.27 -14.02 -0.47
CA ASP A 671 0.61 -12.72 -0.51
C ASP A 671 1.51 -11.62 -1.10
N ILE A 672 2.82 -11.86 -1.18
CA ILE A 672 3.78 -10.95 -1.84
C ILE A 672 3.47 -10.86 -3.35
N PRO A 673 3.48 -11.94 -4.14
CA PRO A 673 3.14 -11.88 -5.57
C PRO A 673 1.72 -11.36 -5.81
N LYS A 674 0.75 -11.65 -4.92
CA LYS A 674 -0.61 -11.12 -5.01
C LYS A 674 -0.66 -9.60 -4.87
N SER A 675 0.11 -9.05 -3.93
CA SER A 675 0.18 -7.59 -3.72
C SER A 675 0.73 -6.86 -4.95
N ILE A 676 1.76 -7.41 -5.56
CA ILE A 676 2.36 -6.87 -6.79
C ILE A 676 1.37 -6.95 -7.96
N ARG A 677 0.63 -8.04 -8.10
CA ARG A 677 -0.42 -8.20 -9.12
C ARG A 677 -1.55 -7.20 -8.95
N LEU A 678 -2.03 -7.03 -7.71
CA LEU A 678 -3.05 -6.03 -7.40
C LEU A 678 -2.59 -4.62 -7.77
N SER A 679 -1.36 -4.28 -7.43
CA SER A 679 -0.75 -3.01 -7.82
C SER A 679 -0.71 -2.84 -9.33
N ARG A 680 -0.18 -3.83 -10.07
CA ARG A 680 -0.12 -3.80 -11.54
C ARG A 680 -1.50 -3.68 -12.19
N ALA A 681 -2.49 -4.37 -11.65
CA ALA A 681 -3.87 -4.27 -12.13
C ALA A 681 -4.46 -2.87 -11.88
N THR A 682 -4.18 -2.28 -10.71
CA THR A 682 -4.62 -0.93 -10.37
C THR A 682 -3.95 0.12 -11.26
N ILE A 683 -2.64 0.01 -11.50
CA ILE A 683 -1.91 0.92 -12.40
C ILE A 683 -2.44 0.80 -13.84
N ARG A 684 -2.69 -0.41 -14.32
CA ARG A 684 -3.30 -0.64 -15.65
C ARG A 684 -4.67 0.03 -15.74
N ASN A 685 -5.49 -0.13 -14.72
CA ASN A 685 -6.80 0.51 -14.65
C ASN A 685 -6.70 2.05 -14.65
N ILE A 686 -5.71 2.61 -13.96
CA ILE A 686 -5.41 4.06 -13.99
C ILE A 686 -5.07 4.50 -15.44
N HIS A 687 -4.20 3.77 -16.13
CA HIS A 687 -3.85 4.10 -17.52
C HIS A 687 -5.06 4.00 -18.46
N GLU A 688 -5.90 2.98 -18.31
CA GLU A 688 -7.15 2.85 -19.06
C GLU A 688 -8.10 4.02 -18.77
N ASN A 689 -8.24 4.42 -17.51
CA ASN A 689 -9.06 5.56 -17.11
C ASN A 689 -8.54 6.88 -17.71
N LEU A 690 -7.22 7.11 -17.66
CA LEU A 690 -6.59 8.27 -18.27
C LEU A 690 -6.76 8.28 -19.80
N PHE A 691 -6.56 7.12 -20.43
CA PHE A 691 -6.80 6.98 -21.87
C PHE A 691 -8.23 7.40 -22.25
N TRP A 692 -9.25 6.85 -21.59
CA TRP A 692 -10.65 7.18 -21.86
C TRP A 692 -10.95 8.64 -21.56
N ALA A 693 -10.41 9.21 -20.48
CA ALA A 693 -10.61 10.62 -20.13
C ALA A 693 -10.08 11.59 -21.21
N PHE A 694 -8.97 11.22 -21.89
CA PHE A 694 -8.43 12.02 -23.00
C PHE A 694 -9.06 11.69 -24.35
N PHE A 695 -9.35 10.44 -24.62
CA PHE A 695 -9.86 9.98 -25.91
C PHE A 695 -11.13 10.70 -26.34
N TYR A 696 -12.09 10.88 -25.42
CA TYR A 696 -13.29 11.63 -25.69
C TYR A 696 -12.97 13.08 -26.10
N ASN A 697 -12.07 13.74 -25.39
CA ASN A 697 -11.72 15.12 -25.68
C ASN A 697 -11.00 15.27 -27.03
N VAL A 698 -10.08 14.37 -27.37
CA VAL A 698 -9.34 14.38 -28.64
C VAL A 698 -10.27 14.25 -29.85
N ILE A 699 -11.35 13.47 -29.75
CA ILE A 699 -12.33 13.31 -30.84
C ILE A 699 -13.35 14.45 -30.84
N CYS A 700 -13.88 14.77 -29.66
CA CYS A 700 -15.05 15.66 -29.57
C CYS A 700 -14.70 17.15 -29.67
N ILE A 701 -13.50 17.59 -29.28
CA ILE A 701 -13.09 19.00 -29.44
C ILE A 701 -12.99 19.40 -30.91
N PRO A 702 -12.30 18.68 -31.81
CA PRO A 702 -12.32 18.98 -33.24
C PRO A 702 -13.70 18.90 -33.86
N LEU A 703 -14.54 17.96 -33.38
CA LEU A 703 -15.93 17.83 -33.84
C LEU A 703 -16.76 19.07 -33.46
N ALA A 704 -16.68 19.51 -32.21
CA ALA A 704 -17.34 20.73 -31.73
C ALA A 704 -16.83 21.99 -32.44
N ALA A 705 -15.53 22.06 -32.72
CA ALA A 705 -14.95 23.16 -33.49
C ALA A 705 -15.38 23.20 -34.96
N GLY A 706 -16.02 22.14 -35.48
CA GLY A 706 -16.45 22.04 -36.90
C GLY A 706 -15.30 21.59 -37.83
N PHE A 707 -14.19 21.09 -37.32
CA PHE A 707 -13.05 20.64 -38.13
C PHE A 707 -13.44 19.52 -39.09
N TYR A 708 -14.21 18.53 -38.64
CA TYR A 708 -14.63 17.43 -39.49
C TYR A 708 -15.65 17.87 -40.56
N SER A 709 -16.52 18.85 -40.25
CA SER A 709 -17.39 19.45 -41.24
C SER A 709 -16.61 20.18 -42.35
N ALA A 710 -15.53 20.89 -41.96
CA ALA A 710 -14.70 21.63 -42.90
C ALA A 710 -13.81 20.69 -43.77
N VAL A 711 -13.27 19.61 -43.22
CA VAL A 711 -12.33 18.72 -43.91
C VAL A 711 -13.04 17.60 -44.68
N PHE A 712 -14.05 16.97 -44.05
CA PHE A 712 -14.73 15.81 -44.61
C PHE A 712 -16.13 16.11 -45.18
N HIS A 713 -16.54 17.37 -45.16
CA HIS A 713 -17.86 17.83 -45.59
C HIS A 713 -19.03 17.11 -44.89
N TRP A 714 -18.83 16.72 -43.65
CA TRP A 714 -19.87 16.13 -42.81
C TRP A 714 -20.85 17.21 -42.35
N ASN A 715 -22.10 17.11 -42.71
CA ASN A 715 -23.18 18.03 -42.28
C ASN A 715 -23.61 17.73 -40.83
N PHE A 716 -22.63 17.51 -39.92
CA PHE A 716 -22.92 17.28 -38.54
C PHE A 716 -22.43 18.47 -37.68
N GLU A 717 -23.38 19.19 -37.12
CA GLU A 717 -23.11 20.24 -36.15
C GLU A 717 -23.29 19.71 -34.73
N MET A 718 -22.25 19.80 -33.93
CA MET A 718 -22.30 19.36 -32.54
C MET A 718 -22.98 20.42 -31.67
N ASN A 719 -24.20 20.12 -31.22
CA ASN A 719 -24.89 20.96 -30.25
C ASN A 719 -24.16 20.88 -28.89
N PRO A 720 -23.98 22.00 -28.16
CA PRO A 720 -23.41 22.01 -26.80
C PRO A 720 -24.06 21.02 -25.83
N MET A 721 -25.32 20.68 -26.02
CA MET A 721 -26.07 19.68 -25.26
C MET A 721 -25.48 18.28 -25.38
N VAL A 722 -25.20 17.83 -26.60
CA VAL A 722 -24.58 16.51 -26.85
C VAL A 722 -23.20 16.45 -26.23
N GLY A 723 -22.45 17.58 -26.29
CA GLY A 723 -21.16 17.71 -25.63
C GLY A 723 -21.22 17.51 -24.09
N ALA A 724 -22.16 18.18 -23.45
CA ALA A 724 -22.35 18.05 -22.00
C ALA A 724 -22.78 16.62 -21.58
N LEU A 725 -23.61 15.96 -22.39
CA LEU A 725 -24.00 14.56 -22.16
C LEU A 725 -22.81 13.60 -22.32
N ALA A 726 -22.03 13.74 -23.40
CA ALA A 726 -20.84 12.93 -23.65
C ALA A 726 -19.81 13.04 -22.52
N MET A 727 -19.59 14.27 -22.04
CA MET A 727 -18.74 14.54 -20.90
C MET A 727 -19.21 13.82 -19.61
N SER A 728 -20.51 13.85 -19.33
CA SER A 728 -21.10 13.17 -18.17
C SER A 728 -20.91 11.66 -18.26
N LEU A 729 -21.09 11.08 -19.44
CA LEU A 729 -20.87 9.65 -19.72
C LEU A 729 -19.38 9.26 -19.56
N SER A 730 -18.43 10.12 -19.95
CA SER A 730 -17.01 9.89 -19.76
C SER A 730 -16.66 9.68 -18.28
N SER A 731 -17.17 10.52 -17.38
CA SER A 731 -16.96 10.37 -15.94
C SER A 731 -17.55 9.08 -15.38
N VAL A 732 -18.72 8.67 -15.85
CA VAL A 732 -19.35 7.39 -15.47
C VAL A 732 -18.51 6.20 -15.95
N THR A 733 -18.00 6.25 -17.18
CA THR A 733 -17.14 5.19 -17.75
C THR A 733 -15.89 4.98 -16.91
N VAL A 734 -15.20 6.05 -16.52
CA VAL A 734 -14.01 5.99 -15.66
C VAL A 734 -14.33 5.35 -14.29
N CYS A 735 -15.45 5.75 -13.67
CA CYS A 735 -15.83 5.18 -12.38
C CYS A 735 -16.21 3.70 -12.50
N LEU A 736 -16.95 3.30 -13.55
CA LEU A 736 -17.30 1.90 -13.78
C LEU A 736 -16.08 1.03 -14.07
N ASN A 737 -15.12 1.55 -14.84
CA ASN A 737 -13.87 0.86 -15.08
C ASN A 737 -13.07 0.66 -13.79
N ALA A 738 -12.99 1.67 -12.93
CA ALA A 738 -12.34 1.53 -11.63
C ALA A 738 -13.03 0.49 -10.74
N LEU A 739 -14.37 0.48 -10.69
CA LEU A 739 -15.14 -0.51 -9.93
C LEU A 739 -14.93 -1.95 -10.43
N ARG A 740 -14.48 -2.16 -11.67
CA ARG A 740 -14.11 -3.47 -12.22
C ARG A 740 -13.00 -4.14 -11.41
N LEU A 741 -12.14 -3.37 -10.73
CA LEU A 741 -11.12 -3.91 -9.83
C LEU A 741 -11.70 -4.74 -8.68
N ASN A 742 -12.95 -4.52 -8.26
CA ASN A 742 -13.62 -5.38 -7.26
C ASN A 742 -13.84 -6.82 -7.75
N LEU A 743 -13.82 -7.04 -9.06
CA LEU A 743 -13.96 -8.35 -9.69
C LEU A 743 -12.61 -8.99 -10.03
N PHE A 744 -11.50 -8.31 -9.68
CA PHE A 744 -10.17 -8.78 -9.98
C PHE A 744 -9.80 -9.95 -9.05
N SER A 745 -9.47 -11.11 -9.66
CA SER A 745 -8.93 -12.27 -8.93
C SER A 745 -7.41 -12.16 -8.80
N MET A 746 -6.92 -12.26 -7.58
CA MET A 746 -5.49 -12.26 -7.28
C MET A 746 -4.84 -13.64 -7.43
N SER A 747 -5.64 -14.71 -7.60
CA SER A 747 -5.17 -16.07 -7.84
C SER A 747 -5.07 -16.31 -9.34
N HIS A 748 -3.94 -16.52 -9.90
CA HIS A 748 -3.56 -16.99 -11.24
C HIS A 748 -2.45 -16.13 -11.86
N ALA A 749 -1.20 -16.60 -11.71
CA ALA A 749 0.02 -15.91 -12.14
C ALA A 749 0.27 -15.94 -13.67
N GLU A 750 -0.44 -16.78 -14.41
CA GLU A 750 -0.10 -17.06 -15.82
C GLU A 750 -0.36 -15.90 -16.80
N SER A 751 -1.13 -14.88 -16.40
CA SER A 751 -1.53 -13.77 -17.29
C SER A 751 -0.64 -12.53 -17.22
N ASP A 752 0.26 -12.42 -16.25
CA ASP A 752 1.01 -11.17 -15.98
C ASP A 752 2.47 -11.21 -16.46
N LYS A 753 2.67 -11.55 -17.75
CA LYS A 753 3.98 -11.47 -18.40
C LYS A 753 4.43 -10.00 -18.49
N ARG A 754 5.12 -9.49 -17.48
CA ARG A 754 5.93 -8.27 -17.62
C ARG A 754 7.37 -8.67 -17.90
N LYS A 755 8.09 -7.89 -18.72
CA LYS A 755 9.54 -7.98 -18.80
C LYS A 755 10.09 -7.58 -17.43
N GLY A 756 10.62 -8.53 -16.68
CA GLY A 756 11.47 -8.27 -15.54
C GLY A 756 12.82 -7.71 -16.00
N ILE A 757 13.82 -7.79 -15.13
CA ILE A 757 15.20 -7.48 -15.47
C ILE A 757 15.56 -8.23 -16.76
N SER A 758 16.28 -7.57 -17.68
CA SER A 758 16.76 -8.23 -18.90
C SER A 758 17.60 -9.47 -18.54
N GLU A 759 17.59 -10.48 -19.37
CA GLU A 759 18.39 -11.70 -19.14
C GLU A 759 19.89 -11.37 -19.03
N GLU A 760 20.34 -10.34 -19.74
CA GLU A 760 21.72 -9.82 -19.68
C GLU A 760 22.01 -9.19 -18.31
N ASP A 761 21.09 -8.35 -17.78
CA ASP A 761 21.24 -7.74 -16.46
C ASP A 761 21.13 -8.78 -15.35
N ARG A 762 20.29 -9.80 -15.53
CA ARG A 762 20.17 -10.94 -14.62
C ARG A 762 21.49 -11.71 -14.51
N GLN A 763 22.13 -11.98 -15.64
CA GLN A 763 23.44 -12.66 -15.67
C GLN A 763 24.51 -11.77 -15.05
N LYS A 764 24.56 -10.48 -15.38
CA LYS A 764 25.49 -9.52 -14.76
C LYS A 764 25.30 -9.43 -13.24
N LEU A 765 24.06 -9.43 -12.77
CA LEU A 765 23.76 -9.42 -11.35
C LEU A 765 24.27 -10.68 -10.65
N ILE A 766 24.01 -11.86 -11.24
CA ILE A 766 24.49 -13.15 -10.70
C ILE A 766 26.02 -13.18 -10.70
N GLU A 767 26.65 -12.72 -11.78
CA GLU A 767 28.11 -12.69 -11.92
C GLU A 767 28.74 -11.75 -10.90
N LYS A 768 28.22 -10.55 -10.75
CA LYS A 768 28.68 -9.57 -9.76
C LYS A 768 28.52 -10.06 -8.31
N LEU A 769 27.40 -10.71 -8.00
CA LEU A 769 27.18 -11.33 -6.69
C LEU A 769 28.17 -12.49 -6.44
N ARG A 770 28.61 -13.19 -7.51
CA ARG A 770 29.65 -14.24 -7.42
C ARG A 770 31.05 -13.66 -7.27
N GLU A 771 31.38 -12.64 -8.06
CA GLU A 771 32.69 -11.97 -8.03
C GLU A 771 32.96 -11.36 -6.65
N LYS A 772 31.98 -10.68 -6.07
CA LYS A 772 32.08 -10.13 -4.72
C LYS A 772 32.33 -11.22 -3.68
N LYS A 773 31.68 -12.35 -3.83
CA LYS A 773 31.88 -13.53 -2.99
C LYS A 773 33.27 -14.14 -3.15
N GLU A 774 33.88 -14.03 -4.33
CA GLU A 774 35.26 -14.47 -4.59
C GLU A 774 36.28 -13.43 -4.09
N GLU A 775 35.98 -12.13 -4.21
CA GLU A 775 36.82 -11.06 -3.64
C GLU A 775 36.83 -11.09 -2.12
N GLU A 776 35.69 -11.30 -1.46
CA GLU A 776 35.60 -11.49 -0.02
C GLU A 776 36.40 -12.71 0.43
N LYS A 777 36.37 -13.83 -0.32
CA LYS A 777 37.23 -14.99 -0.07
C LYS A 777 38.71 -14.71 -0.25
N ARG A 778 39.08 -13.87 -1.21
CA ARG A 778 40.49 -13.49 -1.43
C ARG A 778 40.98 -12.52 -0.37
N MET A 779 40.09 -11.87 0.35
CA MET A 779 40.39 -10.98 1.47
C MET A 779 40.38 -11.68 2.84
N GLU A 780 40.11 -12.98 2.88
CA GLU A 780 40.18 -13.80 4.09
C GLU A 780 41.38 -14.75 3.96
N LYS A 781 42.26 -14.71 4.96
CA LYS A 781 43.38 -15.64 5.04
C LYS A 781 43.33 -16.44 6.33
N LYS A 782 43.40 -17.75 6.23
CA LYS A 782 43.45 -18.66 7.37
C LYS A 782 44.89 -19.11 7.65
N MET A 783 45.34 -18.86 8.88
CA MET A 783 46.68 -19.24 9.35
C MET A 783 46.58 -20.36 10.37
N THR A 784 47.50 -21.31 10.30
CA THR A 784 47.69 -22.32 11.35
C THR A 784 48.91 -21.94 12.18
N ILE A 785 48.72 -21.78 13.47
CA ILE A 785 49.73 -21.22 14.40
C ILE A 785 49.97 -22.22 15.53
N LYS A 786 51.22 -22.54 15.74
CA LYS A 786 51.67 -23.37 16.89
C LYS A 786 52.18 -22.51 18.03
N GLY A 787 52.03 -23.00 19.27
CA GLY A 787 52.54 -22.37 20.48
C GLY A 787 51.51 -21.54 21.23
N MET A 788 50.30 -21.39 20.77
CA MET A 788 49.24 -20.73 21.51
C MET A 788 48.64 -21.72 22.53
N MET A 789 48.66 -21.37 23.82
CA MET A 789 48.21 -22.26 24.89
C MET A 789 47.09 -21.67 25.75
N CYS A 790 46.70 -20.42 25.54
CA CYS A 790 45.68 -19.75 26.36
C CYS A 790 45.13 -18.50 25.70
N GLY A 791 44.01 -17.93 26.21
CA GLY A 791 43.41 -16.71 25.70
C GLY A 791 44.32 -15.45 25.71
N HIS A 792 45.41 -15.45 26.53
CA HIS A 792 46.41 -14.37 26.44
C HIS A 792 47.24 -14.45 25.15
N CYS A 793 47.58 -15.68 24.75
CA CYS A 793 48.23 -15.93 23.44
C CYS A 793 47.37 -15.48 22.28
N GLU A 794 46.05 -15.75 22.31
CA GLU A 794 45.11 -15.26 21.31
C GLU A 794 45.12 -13.73 21.18
N ALA A 795 45.03 -13.03 22.31
CA ALA A 795 45.03 -11.57 22.34
C ALA A 795 46.37 -10.99 21.81
N THR A 796 47.48 -11.68 22.03
CA THR A 796 48.80 -11.25 21.55
C THR A 796 48.91 -11.41 20.03
N VAL A 797 48.53 -12.57 19.51
CA VAL A 797 48.53 -12.85 18.05
C VAL A 797 47.53 -11.95 17.33
N LYS A 798 46.34 -11.79 17.90
CA LYS A 798 45.31 -10.90 17.36
C LYS A 798 45.85 -9.49 17.22
N LYS A 799 46.46 -8.95 18.27
CA LYS A 799 47.00 -7.58 18.28
C LYS A 799 48.17 -7.44 17.29
N ALA A 800 48.98 -8.46 17.11
CA ALA A 800 50.09 -8.45 16.13
C ALA A 800 49.58 -8.43 14.69
N LEU A 801 48.53 -9.18 14.38
CA LEU A 801 47.88 -9.21 13.05
C LEU A 801 47.11 -7.93 12.76
N GLU A 802 46.35 -7.41 13.70
CA GLU A 802 45.56 -6.17 13.54
C GLU A 802 46.43 -4.90 13.48
N ALA A 803 47.70 -5.00 13.86
CA ALA A 803 48.67 -3.91 13.73
C ALA A 803 49.21 -3.74 12.28
N ILE A 804 48.97 -4.69 11.39
CA ILE A 804 49.41 -4.64 10.00
C ILE A 804 48.50 -3.71 9.20
N SER A 805 49.12 -2.77 8.49
CA SER A 805 48.41 -1.89 7.59
C SER A 805 47.79 -2.73 6.46
N GLY A 806 46.47 -2.80 6.39
CA GLY A 806 45.77 -3.64 5.42
C GLY A 806 44.94 -4.78 6.05
N VAL A 807 45.12 -5.08 7.33
CA VAL A 807 44.27 -5.97 8.10
C VAL A 807 43.08 -5.19 8.68
N ASP A 808 41.86 -5.71 8.54
CA ASP A 808 40.65 -5.16 9.16
C ASP A 808 40.55 -5.63 10.64
N HIS A 809 40.44 -6.93 10.81
CA HIS A 809 40.42 -7.60 12.10
C HIS A 809 40.92 -9.04 11.97
N ALA A 810 41.24 -9.67 13.06
CA ALA A 810 41.66 -11.07 13.11
C ALA A 810 40.89 -11.82 14.19
N GLU A 811 40.42 -13.01 13.87
CA GLU A 811 39.86 -13.97 14.82
C GLU A 811 40.90 -15.06 15.10
N VAL A 812 41.31 -15.14 16.32
CA VAL A 812 42.39 -16.07 16.77
C VAL A 812 41.83 -17.05 17.79
N SER A 813 42.10 -18.32 17.61
CA SER A 813 41.69 -19.38 18.52
C SER A 813 42.88 -20.26 18.92
N HIS A 814 43.21 -20.27 20.20
CA HIS A 814 44.25 -21.15 20.74
C HIS A 814 43.81 -22.61 20.79
N GLU A 815 42.50 -22.85 20.91
CA GLU A 815 41.91 -24.18 20.95
C GLU A 815 42.09 -24.92 19.61
N SER A 816 41.86 -24.20 18.51
CA SER A 816 42.02 -24.75 17.15
C SER A 816 43.43 -24.56 16.59
N GLY A 817 44.26 -23.73 17.23
CA GLY A 817 45.57 -23.35 16.72
C GLY A 817 45.52 -22.56 15.42
N THR A 818 44.45 -21.79 15.18
CA THR A 818 44.22 -21.06 13.94
C THR A 818 43.94 -19.58 14.15
N ALA A 819 44.33 -18.77 13.16
CA ALA A 819 43.89 -17.39 13.05
C ALA A 819 43.22 -17.17 11.66
N VAL A 820 42.06 -16.52 11.64
CA VAL A 820 41.40 -16.04 10.43
C VAL A 820 41.62 -14.54 10.37
N VAL A 821 42.25 -14.08 9.30
CA VAL A 821 42.62 -12.66 9.11
C VAL A 821 41.80 -12.09 7.98
N TYR A 822 41.03 -11.06 8.31
CA TYR A 822 40.21 -10.31 7.34
C TYR A 822 40.99 -9.09 6.88
N LEU A 823 41.13 -8.92 5.54
CA LEU A 823 41.99 -7.91 4.93
C LEU A 823 41.16 -6.76 4.32
N LYS A 824 41.56 -5.50 4.55
CA LYS A 824 41.05 -4.31 3.83
C LYS A 824 41.76 -4.09 2.51
N SER A 825 42.99 -4.55 2.39
CA SER A 825 43.81 -4.47 1.19
C SER A 825 44.74 -5.68 1.11
N ALA A 826 45.28 -5.97 -0.06
CA ALA A 826 46.18 -7.11 -0.24
C ALA A 826 47.38 -7.02 0.71
N VAL A 827 47.53 -7.99 1.59
CA VAL A 827 48.65 -8.18 2.49
C VAL A 827 49.36 -9.48 2.12
N SER A 828 50.66 -9.49 2.04
CA SER A 828 51.43 -10.69 1.65
C SER A 828 51.47 -11.73 2.77
N ASP A 829 51.46 -13.01 2.40
CA ASP A 829 51.61 -14.10 3.37
C ASP A 829 52.86 -13.97 4.24
N ALA A 830 53.92 -13.37 3.66
CA ALA A 830 55.17 -13.15 4.34
C ALA A 830 55.03 -12.11 5.45
N GLU A 831 54.25 -11.03 5.25
CA GLU A 831 54.01 -10.01 6.28
C GLU A 831 53.15 -10.53 7.41
N LEU A 832 52.11 -11.31 7.10
CA LEU A 832 51.29 -11.97 8.14
C LEU A 832 52.07 -12.94 8.96
N LYS A 833 52.89 -13.75 8.30
CA LYS A 833 53.80 -14.70 8.98
C LYS A 833 54.81 -14.01 9.86
N GLU A 834 55.49 -13.00 9.37
CA GLU A 834 56.47 -12.22 10.11
C GLU A 834 55.89 -11.55 11.36
N ALA A 835 54.66 -11.04 11.29
CA ALA A 835 53.99 -10.43 12.43
C ALA A 835 53.69 -11.43 13.58
N VAL A 836 53.24 -12.64 13.23
CA VAL A 836 53.00 -13.72 14.20
C VAL A 836 54.28 -14.28 14.77
N GLU A 837 55.34 -14.44 13.93
CA GLU A 837 56.64 -14.93 14.37
C GLU A 837 57.38 -13.91 15.26
N LYS A 838 57.21 -12.61 15.03
CA LYS A 838 57.68 -11.55 15.94
C LYS A 838 56.99 -11.54 17.31
N ALA A 839 55.85 -12.17 17.41
CA ALA A 839 55.14 -12.36 18.66
C ALA A 839 55.48 -13.68 19.33
N ASP A 840 56.53 -14.35 18.89
CA ASP A 840 57.06 -15.63 19.43
C ASP A 840 56.17 -16.86 19.19
N TYR A 841 55.40 -16.87 18.09
CA TYR A 841 54.59 -18.03 17.69
C TYR A 841 55.00 -18.54 16.29
N GLU A 842 54.85 -19.85 16.05
CA GLU A 842 55.24 -20.51 14.79
C GLU A 842 54.02 -20.61 13.85
N VAL A 843 54.16 -20.07 12.64
CA VAL A 843 53.15 -20.23 11.59
C VAL A 843 53.49 -21.43 10.72
N THR A 844 52.60 -22.46 10.73
CA THR A 844 52.81 -23.71 10.01
C THR A 844 52.16 -23.77 8.66
N GLY A 845 51.17 -22.91 8.42
CA GLY A 845 50.50 -22.82 7.13
C GLY A 845 49.64 -21.55 6.99
N ILE A 846 49.55 -21.03 5.79
CA ILE A 846 48.62 -19.93 5.43
C ILE A 846 47.87 -20.40 4.21
N SER A 847 46.54 -20.24 4.23
CA SER A 847 45.62 -20.57 3.15
C SER A 847 44.56 -19.48 3.01
N GLY A 848 44.19 -19.08 1.79
CA GLY A 848 43.18 -18.06 1.51
C GLY A 848 43.36 -17.49 0.14
#